data_c186d514dc990b2d936e2f08a9006bbe
#
_entry.id   c186d514dc990b2d936e2f08a9006bbe
#
_cell.length_a   1.000
_cell.length_b   1.000
_cell.length_c   1.000
_cell.angle_alpha   90.00
_cell.angle_beta   90.00
_cell.angle_gamma   90.00
#
_symmetry.space_group_name_H-M   'P 1'
#
loop_
_entity.id
_entity.type
_entity.pdbx_description
1 polymer ?
#
loop_
_entity_poly.entity_id
_entity_poly.type
_entity_poly.pdbx_seq_one_letter_code
_entity_poly.pdbx_strand_id
1 'polypeptide(L)'
;MIKSINNLKKQEKDNFNIPKSIQQVIPIQRIWTDGIFLVGKNKYSQTFKFSDINYAVASKEDKEAMFLEYGELLNSFDSGATTKITIALRRINKKDFEKEILLPFKEDGLDIYRQEYNQMLLDKAVNSNGMVREIYLTISVFKRSIEDARNYFRRVSTDIVSHLAKLGSKCIELDAREKLRILHDFYRIGEEVNYNLDIKDFMKKGHNFKDYICPDGFAFKKDYFEVGKKYGRVLFLKEYASYIKDSMIAELTDMNSNMMMSIDIIPIPTDEAVKEVENRLLGVETNITNWQRKQNANNNFSAVIPYDLEQQRKESKEFLDDLTTRDQRMMFANLTLVITADTKEKLDADTETILITGRKHLCQIAPLTYQQMDGLNTALPIGVRNVKILRTLTTESLSALMPFRVQEIMDKGGIYYGENAISHNLIMVNKENLQNQSSFLLGVPGSGKSFSAKELIVFLALSTDDDIMICDPEGEYSALVKALGGEVIEVSASSKDHINPMDMVEGYGDGLNPVIDKSEFVLSLFEQLDKTGLGPKEKSIIDRCTQLTYDEYHKTGAVPTLMTLREKLLEQPEKEAGSLALTLEMFTNGSLDVFAHETNVNISSRIVSYDIYKLGKQLKTMGLLVITDAMINRVSDNFKKGKRTHIFIDEIHVLFENEYSATFFNSAWRQFRKRNAYPTAITQNVQYLLASVDATTMLSNSEFIVMLNQASADRKELGELLNISKLQMSYITNSDIGCGLIRYGSSLVPFVNKFPKNTKLYKLMTTKPGD
;
A
#
# COMPACT_ATOMS: atom_id res chain seq x y z
N MET A 1 -8.74 7.98 -45.40
CA MET A 1 -8.34 8.77 -44.19
C MET A 1 -9.56 8.89 -43.31
N ILE A 2 -9.49 8.41 -42.09
CA ILE A 2 -10.57 8.24 -41.11
C ILE A 2 -11.27 9.56 -40.82
N LYS A 3 -12.60 9.62 -40.96
CA LYS A 3 -13.38 10.87 -40.76
C LYS A 3 -13.24 11.46 -39.38
N SER A 4 -13.25 10.61 -38.36
CA SER A 4 -13.12 11.02 -36.95
C SER A 4 -11.80 11.75 -36.69
N ILE A 5 -10.68 11.28 -37.26
CA ILE A 5 -9.37 11.96 -37.13
C ILE A 5 -9.34 13.28 -37.89
N ASN A 6 -9.94 13.35 -39.08
CA ASN A 6 -9.99 14.62 -39.81
C ASN A 6 -10.82 15.67 -39.03
N ASN A 7 -11.87 15.25 -38.36
CA ASN A 7 -12.65 16.12 -37.49
C ASN A 7 -11.85 16.56 -36.28
N LEU A 8 -11.14 15.64 -35.59
CA LEU A 8 -10.24 15.97 -34.49
C LEU A 8 -9.12 16.92 -34.92
N LYS A 9 -8.45 16.64 -36.07
CA LYS A 9 -7.43 17.51 -36.64
C LYS A 9 -7.97 18.90 -36.97
N LYS A 10 -9.21 19.02 -37.45
CA LYS A 10 -9.86 20.32 -37.69
C LYS A 10 -10.18 21.06 -36.38
N GLN A 11 -10.64 20.36 -35.36
CA GLN A 11 -10.94 20.92 -34.04
C GLN A 11 -9.68 21.32 -33.26
N GLU A 12 -8.57 20.58 -33.45
CA GLU A 12 -7.26 20.86 -32.86
C GLU A 12 -6.41 21.83 -33.68
N LYS A 13 -6.95 22.38 -34.78
CA LYS A 13 -6.26 23.35 -35.62
C LYS A 13 -6.24 24.71 -34.94
N ASP A 14 -5.36 24.88 -33.96
CA ASP A 14 -5.05 26.19 -33.40
C ASP A 14 -4.07 26.94 -34.34
N ASN A 15 -4.27 28.23 -34.49
CA ASN A 15 -3.30 29.09 -35.18
C ASN A 15 -2.01 29.08 -34.31
N PHE A 16 -0.89 28.75 -34.96
CA PHE A 16 0.43 28.85 -34.32
C PHE A 16 0.62 30.28 -33.82
N ASN A 17 0.72 30.42 -32.51
CA ASN A 17 0.93 31.69 -31.84
C ASN A 17 2.23 31.61 -31.03
N ILE A 18 3.19 32.51 -31.31
CA ILE A 18 4.43 32.56 -30.54
C ILE A 18 4.11 33.15 -29.17
N PRO A 19 4.37 32.43 -28.07
CA PRO A 19 4.12 32.92 -26.73
C PRO A 19 4.92 34.19 -26.46
N LYS A 20 4.25 35.25 -26.02
CA LYS A 20 4.86 36.53 -25.64
C LYS A 20 5.15 36.65 -24.13
N SER A 21 4.68 35.69 -23.35
CA SER A 21 4.91 35.62 -21.90
C SER A 21 5.00 34.14 -21.45
N ILE A 22 5.62 33.90 -20.31
CA ILE A 22 5.74 32.60 -19.68
C ILE A 22 4.37 31.94 -19.47
N GLN A 23 3.38 32.73 -19.07
CA GLN A 23 2.00 32.26 -18.86
C GLN A 23 1.34 31.73 -20.16
N GLN A 24 1.73 32.25 -21.33
CA GLN A 24 1.19 31.80 -22.62
C GLN A 24 1.78 30.47 -23.09
N VAL A 25 2.91 30.02 -22.54
CA VAL A 25 3.50 28.71 -22.81
C VAL A 25 2.60 27.60 -22.26
N ILE A 26 1.90 27.84 -21.15
CA ILE A 26 1.03 26.87 -20.51
C ILE A 26 -0.37 26.95 -21.12
N PRO A 27 -0.87 25.90 -21.81
CA PRO A 27 -2.08 25.95 -22.63
C PRO A 27 -3.38 25.78 -21.79
N ILE A 28 -3.45 26.35 -20.61
CA ILE A 28 -4.64 26.34 -19.75
C ILE A 28 -5.26 27.73 -19.81
N GLN A 29 -6.51 27.83 -20.25
CA GLN A 29 -7.21 29.10 -20.40
C GLN A 29 -8.04 29.43 -19.16
N ARG A 30 -8.71 28.44 -18.57
CA ARG A 30 -9.59 28.58 -17.42
C ARG A 30 -9.60 27.31 -16.57
N ILE A 31 -9.84 27.47 -15.29
CA ILE A 31 -9.96 26.37 -14.32
C ILE A 31 -11.29 26.51 -13.55
N TRP A 32 -11.83 25.38 -13.10
CA TRP A 32 -12.97 25.30 -12.17
C TRP A 32 -12.57 24.49 -10.95
N THR A 33 -13.21 24.75 -9.83
CA THR A 33 -12.90 24.13 -8.53
C THR A 33 -12.99 22.60 -8.56
N ASP A 34 -13.88 22.05 -9.39
CA ASP A 34 -14.07 20.61 -9.62
C ASP A 34 -12.96 19.97 -10.48
N GLY A 35 -11.85 20.67 -10.75
CA GLY A 35 -10.70 20.15 -11.47
C GLY A 35 -10.85 20.11 -12.99
N ILE A 36 -11.95 20.61 -13.55
CA ILE A 36 -12.09 20.73 -15.00
C ILE A 36 -11.27 21.94 -15.49
N PHE A 37 -10.45 21.73 -16.51
CA PHE A 37 -9.64 22.77 -17.15
C PHE A 37 -10.09 23.00 -18.59
N LEU A 38 -10.15 24.28 -19.02
CA LEU A 38 -10.30 24.65 -20.41
C LEU A 38 -8.91 24.79 -21.02
N VAL A 39 -8.57 23.88 -21.94
CA VAL A 39 -7.21 23.72 -22.49
C VAL A 39 -7.12 24.02 -23.98
N GLY A 40 -8.17 24.55 -24.57
CA GLY A 40 -8.27 24.95 -25.96
C GLY A 40 -9.66 25.49 -26.28
N LYS A 41 -9.94 25.85 -27.51
CA LYS A 41 -11.26 26.34 -27.92
C LYS A 41 -12.30 25.24 -27.71
N ASN A 42 -13.16 25.40 -26.68
CA ASN A 42 -14.19 24.42 -26.30
C ASN A 42 -13.63 23.02 -25.95
N LYS A 43 -12.34 22.91 -25.61
CA LYS A 43 -11.70 21.65 -25.20
C LYS A 43 -11.54 21.65 -23.67
N TYR A 44 -12.24 20.73 -23.02
CA TYR A 44 -12.22 20.56 -21.55
C TYR A 44 -11.45 19.30 -21.18
N SER A 45 -10.74 19.33 -20.06
CA SER A 45 -9.99 18.20 -19.55
C SER A 45 -10.25 17.97 -18.06
N GLN A 46 -10.35 16.68 -17.69
CA GLN A 46 -10.42 16.21 -16.31
C GLN A 46 -9.34 15.17 -16.07
N THR A 47 -8.76 15.15 -14.86
CA THR A 47 -7.66 14.26 -14.50
C THR A 47 -8.02 13.43 -13.29
N PHE A 48 -7.72 12.14 -13.33
CA PHE A 48 -7.87 11.17 -12.28
C PHE A 48 -6.47 10.71 -11.85
N LYS A 49 -6.29 10.44 -10.57
CA LYS A 49 -5.11 9.75 -10.04
C LYS A 49 -5.52 8.33 -9.68
N PHE A 50 -4.73 7.35 -10.05
CA PHE A 50 -4.99 5.97 -9.69
C PHE A 50 -3.73 5.28 -9.14
N SER A 51 -3.96 4.28 -8.27
CA SER A 51 -2.87 3.57 -7.62
C SER A 51 -2.25 2.53 -8.53
N ASP A 52 -0.97 2.24 -8.30
CA ASP A 52 -0.30 1.09 -8.91
C ASP A 52 -0.85 -0.22 -8.37
N ILE A 53 -0.63 -1.32 -9.09
CA ILE A 53 -0.96 -2.67 -8.68
C ILE A 53 0.28 -3.57 -8.72
N ASN A 54 0.27 -4.70 -8.02
CA ASN A 54 1.42 -5.60 -7.91
C ASN A 54 1.61 -6.50 -9.14
N TYR A 55 1.63 -5.90 -10.34
CA TYR A 55 1.79 -6.61 -11.60
C TYR A 55 3.12 -7.37 -11.68
N ALA A 56 4.22 -6.77 -11.24
CA ALA A 56 5.56 -7.38 -11.34
C ALA A 56 5.68 -8.72 -10.61
N VAL A 57 4.99 -8.87 -9.48
CA VAL A 57 5.03 -10.06 -8.60
C VAL A 57 3.80 -10.98 -8.71
N ALA A 58 2.86 -10.66 -9.58
CA ALA A 58 1.67 -11.46 -9.81
C ALA A 58 2.02 -12.82 -10.47
N SER A 59 1.17 -13.84 -10.29
CA SER A 59 1.27 -15.10 -11.01
C SER A 59 1.11 -14.89 -12.53
N LYS A 60 1.46 -15.89 -13.33
CA LYS A 60 1.28 -15.80 -14.78
C LYS A 60 -0.22 -15.66 -15.13
N GLU A 61 -1.04 -16.43 -14.46
CA GLU A 61 -2.50 -16.42 -14.61
C GLU A 61 -3.09 -15.06 -14.22
N ASP A 62 -2.63 -14.49 -13.09
CA ASP A 62 -3.07 -13.17 -12.65
C ASP A 62 -2.61 -12.06 -13.60
N LYS A 63 -1.37 -12.16 -14.12
CA LYS A 63 -0.88 -11.20 -15.14
C LYS A 63 -1.71 -11.23 -16.40
N GLU A 64 -2.09 -12.42 -16.89
CA GLU A 64 -2.98 -12.57 -18.04
C GLU A 64 -4.36 -11.97 -17.75
N ALA A 65 -4.93 -12.21 -16.56
CA ALA A 65 -6.20 -11.61 -16.15
C ALA A 65 -6.12 -10.08 -16.06
N MET A 66 -5.05 -9.54 -15.42
CA MET A 66 -4.82 -8.09 -15.35
C MET A 66 -4.62 -7.47 -16.74
N PHE A 67 -3.94 -8.15 -17.64
CA PHE A 67 -3.72 -7.70 -19.01
C PHE A 67 -5.03 -7.59 -19.78
N LEU A 68 -5.90 -8.59 -19.66
CA LEU A 68 -7.23 -8.60 -20.29
C LEU A 68 -8.12 -7.50 -19.69
N GLU A 69 -8.22 -7.38 -18.37
CA GLU A 69 -9.04 -6.33 -17.73
C GLU A 69 -8.54 -4.92 -18.06
N TYR A 70 -7.21 -4.73 -18.21
CA TYR A 70 -6.67 -3.47 -18.70
C TYR A 70 -7.04 -3.21 -20.16
N GLY A 71 -7.11 -4.24 -21.00
CA GLY A 71 -7.65 -4.17 -22.35
C GLY A 71 -9.12 -3.72 -22.36
N GLU A 72 -9.94 -4.24 -21.44
CA GLU A 72 -11.33 -3.81 -21.28
C GLU A 72 -11.45 -2.33 -20.87
N LEU A 73 -10.58 -1.86 -19.96
CA LEU A 73 -10.49 -0.43 -19.63
C LEU A 73 -10.19 0.41 -20.90
N LEU A 74 -9.22 0.00 -21.72
CA LEU A 74 -8.89 0.71 -22.95
C LEU A 74 -10.06 0.69 -23.94
N ASN A 75 -10.78 -0.43 -24.06
CA ASN A 75 -11.96 -0.58 -24.89
C ASN A 75 -13.14 0.28 -24.41
N SER A 76 -13.19 0.65 -23.13
CA SER A 76 -14.24 1.52 -22.58
C SER A 76 -14.08 3.00 -22.97
N PHE A 77 -12.92 3.42 -23.50
CA PHE A 77 -12.68 4.81 -23.83
C PHE A 77 -13.53 5.26 -25.03
N ASP A 78 -14.10 6.46 -24.89
CA ASP A 78 -14.98 7.05 -25.89
C ASP A 78 -14.18 7.54 -27.12
N SER A 79 -14.62 7.17 -28.33
CA SER A 79 -14.03 7.62 -29.59
C SER A 79 -14.14 9.13 -29.84
N GLY A 80 -15.00 9.84 -29.09
CA GLY A 80 -15.15 11.31 -29.13
C GLY A 80 -14.18 12.07 -28.21
N ALA A 81 -13.35 11.36 -27.46
CA ALA A 81 -12.41 11.93 -26.50
C ALA A 81 -10.95 11.55 -26.81
N THR A 82 -10.02 12.31 -26.26
CA THR A 82 -8.60 11.93 -26.17
C THR A 82 -8.32 11.56 -24.74
N THR A 83 -7.86 10.35 -24.52
CA THR A 83 -7.44 9.85 -23.21
C THR A 83 -5.92 9.84 -23.14
N LYS A 84 -5.36 10.26 -22.03
CA LYS A 84 -3.92 10.34 -21.78
C LYS A 84 -3.61 9.64 -20.46
N ILE A 85 -2.73 8.64 -20.50
CA ILE A 85 -2.18 8.01 -19.30
C ILE A 85 -0.79 8.62 -19.08
N THR A 86 -0.56 9.21 -17.92
CA THR A 86 0.71 9.85 -17.56
C THR A 86 1.32 9.16 -16.35
N ILE A 87 2.57 8.72 -16.49
CA ILE A 87 3.39 8.24 -15.38
C ILE A 87 4.34 9.37 -15.00
N ALA A 88 4.24 9.86 -13.78
CA ALA A 88 5.08 10.92 -13.24
C ALA A 88 6.07 10.31 -12.24
N LEU A 89 7.36 10.54 -12.47
CA LEU A 89 8.45 10.25 -11.56
C LEU A 89 8.99 11.58 -11.03
N ARG A 90 8.96 11.76 -9.73
CA ARG A 90 9.54 12.93 -9.08
C ARG A 90 10.36 12.53 -7.87
N ARG A 91 11.43 13.23 -7.59
CA ARG A 91 12.17 13.06 -6.35
C ARG A 91 11.35 13.52 -5.16
N ILE A 92 11.44 12.78 -4.05
CA ILE A 92 10.89 13.23 -2.77
C ILE A 92 11.60 14.52 -2.39
N ASN A 93 10.86 15.56 -2.09
CA ASN A 93 11.42 16.79 -1.57
C ASN A 93 11.97 16.54 -0.15
N LYS A 94 13.23 16.93 0.08
CA LYS A 94 13.90 16.77 1.37
C LYS A 94 13.12 17.43 2.53
N LYS A 95 12.55 18.62 2.32
CA LYS A 95 11.79 19.33 3.36
C LYS A 95 10.44 18.69 3.66
N ASP A 96 9.73 18.19 2.63
CA ASP A 96 8.49 17.45 2.83
C ASP A 96 8.77 16.12 3.56
N PHE A 97 9.87 15.44 3.19
CA PHE A 97 10.34 14.23 3.88
C PHE A 97 10.67 14.52 5.35
N GLU A 98 11.44 15.56 5.62
CA GLU A 98 11.80 15.96 6.98
C GLU A 98 10.55 16.27 7.82
N LYS A 99 9.56 16.92 7.25
CA LYS A 99 8.33 17.30 7.95
C LYS A 99 7.34 16.17 8.17
N GLU A 100 7.20 15.25 7.19
CA GLU A 100 6.15 14.23 7.20
C GLU A 100 6.64 12.88 7.74
N ILE A 101 7.95 12.60 7.72
CA ILE A 101 8.53 11.28 8.01
C ILE A 101 9.45 11.28 9.23
N LEU A 102 10.25 12.34 9.43
CA LEU A 102 11.17 12.38 10.55
C LEU A 102 10.43 12.59 11.89
N LEU A 103 10.95 11.94 12.93
CA LEU A 103 10.44 12.06 14.29
C LEU A 103 10.80 13.41 14.88
N PRO A 104 9.83 14.20 15.38
CA PRO A 104 10.11 15.47 16.06
C PRO A 104 10.80 15.23 17.40
N PHE A 105 11.74 16.09 17.79
CA PHE A 105 12.35 16.08 19.13
C PHE A 105 11.31 16.52 20.16
N LYS A 106 11.30 15.86 21.36
CA LYS A 106 10.30 16.08 22.41
C LYS A 106 10.92 16.50 23.76
N GLU A 107 12.25 16.55 23.89
CA GLU A 107 12.99 16.86 25.13
C GLU A 107 12.63 15.95 26.31
N ASP A 108 12.27 14.70 26.06
CA ASP A 108 11.81 13.69 27.02
C ASP A 108 12.90 12.67 27.43
N GLY A 109 14.17 12.94 27.09
CA GLY A 109 15.30 12.06 27.33
C GLY A 109 15.51 10.97 26.27
N LEU A 110 14.56 10.79 25.33
CA LEU A 110 14.65 9.82 24.24
C LEU A 110 15.16 10.41 22.92
N ASP A 111 15.54 11.68 22.90
CA ASP A 111 15.95 12.37 21.67
C ASP A 111 17.23 11.82 21.04
N ILE A 112 18.08 11.17 21.82
CA ILE A 112 19.25 10.46 21.29
C ILE A 112 18.83 9.30 20.37
N TYR A 113 17.74 8.61 20.70
CA TYR A 113 17.20 7.53 19.88
C TYR A 113 16.43 8.09 18.67
N ARG A 114 15.73 9.24 18.80
CA ARG A 114 15.09 9.93 17.68
C ARG A 114 16.15 10.38 16.69
N GLN A 115 17.28 10.90 17.13
CA GLN A 115 18.39 11.29 16.26
C GLN A 115 18.94 10.11 15.47
N GLU A 116 19.21 8.96 16.12
CA GLU A 116 19.69 7.75 15.43
C GLU A 116 18.66 7.22 14.42
N TYR A 117 17.37 7.23 14.80
CA TYR A 117 16.29 6.77 13.93
C TYR A 117 16.11 7.69 12.72
N ASN A 118 16.11 8.99 12.93
CA ASN A 118 16.03 10.00 11.88
C ASN A 118 17.21 9.92 10.92
N GLN A 119 18.42 9.71 11.45
CA GLN A 119 19.61 9.53 10.60
C GLN A 119 19.49 8.27 9.73
N MET A 120 19.02 7.17 10.29
CA MET A 120 18.75 5.95 9.53
C MET A 120 17.74 6.19 8.41
N LEU A 121 16.61 6.89 8.69
CA LEU A 121 15.61 7.21 7.67
C LEU A 121 16.19 8.12 6.57
N LEU A 122 17.01 9.10 6.93
CA LEU A 122 17.69 9.98 5.96
C LEU A 122 18.67 9.21 5.08
N ASP A 123 19.51 8.36 5.68
CA ASP A 123 20.47 7.54 4.95
C ASP A 123 19.75 6.58 3.99
N LYS A 124 18.65 6.00 4.42
CA LYS A 124 17.80 5.16 3.59
C LYS A 124 17.15 5.93 2.45
N ALA A 125 16.62 7.13 2.72
CA ALA A 125 16.03 7.98 1.70
C ALA A 125 17.06 8.48 0.66
N VAL A 126 18.30 8.68 1.06
CA VAL A 126 19.40 9.05 0.13
C VAL A 126 19.84 7.85 -0.72
N ASN A 127 19.89 6.66 -0.12
CA ASN A 127 20.29 5.42 -0.80
C ASN A 127 19.15 4.75 -1.57
N SER A 128 17.89 5.00 -1.19
CA SER A 128 16.73 4.62 -1.99
C SER A 128 16.71 5.46 -3.28
N ASN A 129 16.01 4.99 -4.30
CA ASN A 129 15.81 5.81 -5.51
C ASN A 129 15.18 7.18 -5.18
N GLY A 130 14.55 7.32 -4.00
CA GLY A 130 13.91 8.55 -3.53
C GLY A 130 12.89 9.12 -4.53
N MET A 131 12.36 8.25 -5.39
CA MET A 131 11.44 8.61 -6.46
C MET A 131 10.01 8.23 -6.08
N VAL A 132 9.14 9.21 -6.10
CA VAL A 132 7.68 8.97 -6.04
C VAL A 132 7.20 8.71 -7.46
N ARG A 133 6.46 7.63 -7.63
CA ARG A 133 5.79 7.27 -8.88
C ARG A 133 4.30 7.46 -8.73
N GLU A 134 3.73 8.33 -9.55
CA GLU A 134 2.30 8.63 -9.57
C GLU A 134 1.74 8.39 -10.97
N ILE A 135 0.51 7.90 -11.06
CA ILE A 135 -0.12 7.57 -12.33
C ILE A 135 -1.41 8.38 -12.45
N TYR A 136 -1.55 9.02 -13.59
CA TYR A 136 -2.69 9.89 -13.91
C TYR A 136 -3.38 9.46 -15.17
N LEU A 137 -4.69 9.57 -15.19
CA LEU A 137 -5.53 9.45 -16.38
C LEU A 137 -6.18 10.80 -16.65
N THR A 138 -5.87 11.42 -17.79
CA THR A 138 -6.46 12.69 -18.20
C THR A 138 -7.32 12.49 -19.43
N ILE A 139 -8.60 12.85 -19.34
CA ILE A 139 -9.52 12.80 -20.46
C ILE A 139 -9.78 14.21 -20.94
N SER A 140 -9.76 14.41 -22.23
CA SER A 140 -10.11 15.69 -22.85
C SER A 140 -11.17 15.51 -23.94
N VAL A 141 -12.15 16.41 -23.97
CA VAL A 141 -13.30 16.33 -24.86
C VAL A 141 -13.70 17.72 -25.35
N PHE A 142 -14.22 17.80 -26.57
CA PHE A 142 -14.81 19.04 -27.09
C PHE A 142 -16.30 19.11 -26.74
N LYS A 143 -16.69 20.16 -25.99
CA LYS A 143 -18.08 20.39 -25.59
C LYS A 143 -18.44 21.87 -25.81
N ARG A 144 -19.74 22.16 -25.95
CA ARG A 144 -20.20 23.53 -26.18
C ARG A 144 -20.15 24.39 -24.92
N SER A 145 -20.42 23.80 -23.77
CA SER A 145 -20.44 24.45 -22.47
C SER A 145 -19.70 23.65 -21.41
N ILE A 146 -19.42 24.29 -20.27
CA ILE A 146 -18.86 23.62 -19.08
C ILE A 146 -19.85 22.63 -18.49
N GLU A 147 -21.15 22.91 -18.53
CA GLU A 147 -22.22 22.03 -18.03
C GLU A 147 -22.26 20.74 -18.83
N ASP A 148 -22.14 20.81 -20.17
CA ASP A 148 -22.04 19.62 -21.04
C ASP A 148 -20.79 18.81 -20.71
N ALA A 149 -19.69 19.48 -20.41
CA ALA A 149 -18.45 18.82 -20.03
C ALA A 149 -18.58 18.13 -18.65
N ARG A 150 -19.21 18.77 -17.66
CA ARG A 150 -19.49 18.18 -16.33
C ARG A 150 -20.34 16.92 -16.42
N ASN A 151 -21.41 16.97 -17.21
CA ASN A 151 -22.28 15.83 -17.41
C ASN A 151 -21.55 14.67 -18.09
N TYR A 152 -20.69 14.97 -19.04
CA TYR A 152 -19.85 13.98 -19.71
C TYR A 152 -18.85 13.34 -18.73
N PHE A 153 -18.07 14.13 -18.00
CA PHE A 153 -17.04 13.62 -17.09
C PHE A 153 -17.67 12.81 -15.93
N ARG A 154 -18.82 13.24 -15.38
CA ARG A 154 -19.52 12.49 -14.33
C ARG A 154 -19.92 11.09 -14.78
N ARG A 155 -20.38 10.93 -16.03
CA ARG A 155 -20.71 9.61 -16.58
C ARG A 155 -19.45 8.76 -16.75
N VAL A 156 -18.43 9.29 -17.41
CA VAL A 156 -17.21 8.56 -17.71
C VAL A 156 -16.40 8.22 -16.45
N SER A 157 -16.45 9.08 -15.43
CA SER A 157 -15.80 8.83 -14.13
C SER A 157 -16.29 7.52 -13.50
N THR A 158 -17.58 7.25 -13.51
CA THR A 158 -18.14 6.02 -12.93
C THR A 158 -17.60 4.77 -13.61
N ASP A 159 -17.54 4.78 -14.93
CA ASP A 159 -17.05 3.64 -15.72
C ASP A 159 -15.56 3.38 -15.46
N ILE A 160 -14.73 4.44 -15.47
CA ILE A 160 -13.29 4.35 -15.20
C ILE A 160 -13.00 3.83 -13.79
N VAL A 161 -13.68 4.39 -12.78
CA VAL A 161 -13.51 3.95 -11.39
C VAL A 161 -13.87 2.47 -11.25
N SER A 162 -14.94 2.02 -11.92
CA SER A 162 -15.37 0.60 -11.91
C SER A 162 -14.30 -0.32 -12.52
N HIS A 163 -13.77 -0.01 -13.70
CA HIS A 163 -12.73 -0.82 -14.36
C HIS A 163 -11.42 -0.84 -13.56
N LEU A 164 -10.98 0.31 -13.06
CA LEU A 164 -9.77 0.36 -12.23
C LEU A 164 -9.94 -0.39 -10.89
N ALA A 165 -11.15 -0.35 -10.30
CA ALA A 165 -11.45 -1.13 -9.09
C ALA A 165 -11.37 -2.64 -9.34
N LYS A 166 -11.82 -3.14 -10.49
CA LYS A 166 -11.67 -4.56 -10.88
C LYS A 166 -10.20 -4.98 -11.01
N LEU A 167 -9.34 -4.07 -11.49
CA LEU A 167 -7.88 -4.26 -11.51
C LEU A 167 -7.25 -4.20 -10.10
N GLY A 168 -8.00 -3.87 -9.06
CA GLY A 168 -7.47 -3.64 -7.72
C GLY A 168 -6.80 -2.26 -7.53
N SER A 169 -6.98 -1.34 -8.47
CA SER A 169 -6.45 0.02 -8.41
C SER A 169 -7.48 1.01 -7.87
N LYS A 170 -7.09 1.79 -6.87
CA LYS A 170 -7.92 2.86 -6.32
C LYS A 170 -7.81 4.10 -7.19
N CYS A 171 -8.93 4.61 -7.67
CA CYS A 171 -9.01 5.79 -8.53
C CYS A 171 -9.72 6.94 -7.80
N ILE A 172 -9.14 8.14 -7.89
CA ILE A 172 -9.71 9.39 -7.34
C ILE A 172 -9.72 10.48 -8.41
N GLU A 173 -10.77 11.28 -8.44
CA GLU A 173 -10.90 12.46 -9.27
C GLU A 173 -10.15 13.62 -8.61
N LEU A 174 -9.28 14.31 -9.36
CA LEU A 174 -8.48 15.40 -8.84
C LEU A 174 -9.23 16.74 -8.94
N ASP A 175 -9.21 17.50 -7.87
CA ASP A 175 -9.69 18.89 -7.86
C ASP A 175 -8.69 19.85 -8.54
N ALA A 176 -9.06 21.13 -8.63
CA ALA A 176 -8.21 22.15 -9.26
C ALA A 176 -6.90 22.37 -8.49
N ARG A 177 -6.91 22.28 -7.17
CA ARG A 177 -5.73 22.50 -6.32
C ARG A 177 -4.72 21.38 -6.52
N GLU A 178 -5.19 20.13 -6.49
CA GLU A 178 -4.36 18.94 -6.70
C GLU A 178 -3.77 18.93 -8.11
N LYS A 179 -4.59 19.23 -9.12
CA LYS A 179 -4.16 19.24 -10.52
C LYS A 179 -3.14 20.34 -10.81
N LEU A 180 -3.31 21.53 -10.22
CA LEU A 180 -2.33 22.62 -10.32
C LEU A 180 -1.04 22.29 -9.55
N ARG A 181 -1.11 21.55 -8.44
CA ARG A 181 0.06 21.09 -7.69
C ARG A 181 0.98 20.20 -8.55
N ILE A 182 0.43 19.30 -9.34
CA ILE A 182 1.23 18.47 -10.25
C ILE A 182 2.06 19.34 -11.21
N LEU A 183 1.45 20.40 -11.74
CA LEU A 183 2.12 21.33 -12.65
C LEU A 183 3.13 22.22 -11.92
N HIS A 184 2.80 22.71 -10.72
CA HIS A 184 3.72 23.45 -9.87
C HIS A 184 4.98 22.62 -9.56
N ASP A 185 4.81 21.40 -9.08
CA ASP A 185 5.93 20.53 -8.69
C ASP A 185 6.82 20.18 -9.89
N PHE A 186 6.25 20.14 -11.11
CA PHE A 186 7.03 19.93 -12.34
C PHE A 186 7.76 21.19 -12.81
N TYR A 187 7.10 22.34 -12.80
CA TYR A 187 7.70 23.59 -13.32
C TYR A 187 8.64 24.27 -12.30
N ARG A 188 8.42 24.05 -11.02
CA ARG A 188 9.17 24.66 -9.89
C ARG A 188 9.86 23.59 -9.05
N ILE A 189 10.59 22.70 -9.70
CA ILE A 189 11.34 21.61 -9.05
C ILE A 189 12.28 22.16 -7.96
N GLY A 190 12.11 21.68 -6.72
CA GLY A 190 12.85 22.15 -5.53
C GLY A 190 12.11 23.23 -4.73
N GLU A 191 10.95 23.68 -5.19
CA GLU A 191 10.09 24.65 -4.51
C GLU A 191 8.72 24.09 -4.12
N GLU A 192 8.56 22.76 -4.10
CA GLU A 192 7.27 22.07 -3.89
C GLU A 192 6.61 22.47 -2.56
N VAL A 193 7.42 22.75 -1.52
CA VAL A 193 6.95 23.24 -0.20
C VAL A 193 6.26 24.61 -0.28
N ASN A 194 6.62 25.40 -1.28
CA ASN A 194 6.08 26.76 -1.44
C ASN A 194 4.68 26.77 -2.07
N TYR A 195 4.15 25.61 -2.47
CA TYR A 195 2.81 25.52 -3.03
C TYR A 195 1.74 25.79 -1.96
N ASN A 196 1.22 27.00 -1.96
CA ASN A 196 0.14 27.43 -1.07
C ASN A 196 -0.96 28.14 -1.86
N LEU A 197 -1.69 27.36 -2.66
CA LEU A 197 -2.81 27.86 -3.44
C LEU A 197 -4.08 27.87 -2.60
N ASP A 198 -4.58 29.06 -2.27
CA ASP A 198 -5.97 29.24 -1.84
C ASP A 198 -6.79 29.83 -3.00
N ILE A 199 -7.69 29.00 -3.55
CA ILE A 199 -8.54 29.38 -4.68
C ILE A 199 -9.42 30.59 -4.35
N LYS A 200 -9.87 30.75 -3.09
CA LYS A 200 -10.69 31.89 -2.66
C LYS A 200 -9.87 33.18 -2.59
N ASP A 201 -8.62 33.09 -2.19
CA ASP A 201 -7.72 34.24 -2.04
C ASP A 201 -7.23 34.77 -3.37
N PHE A 202 -6.88 33.92 -4.34
CA PHE A 202 -6.42 34.45 -5.63
C PHE A 202 -7.56 35.12 -6.41
N MET A 203 -8.79 34.60 -6.31
CA MET A 203 -9.95 35.26 -6.93
C MET A 203 -10.22 36.67 -6.38
N LYS A 204 -9.99 36.89 -5.09
CA LYS A 204 -10.15 38.20 -4.45
C LYS A 204 -9.01 39.19 -4.80
N LYS A 205 -7.78 38.70 -4.93
CA LYS A 205 -6.57 39.53 -5.15
C LYS A 205 -6.31 39.85 -6.63
N GLY A 206 -7.12 39.34 -7.55
CA GLY A 206 -6.95 39.54 -8.99
C GLY A 206 -5.72 38.87 -9.61
N HIS A 207 -5.09 37.92 -8.90
CA HIS A 207 -4.00 37.13 -9.43
C HIS A 207 -4.50 36.08 -10.42
N ASN A 208 -3.64 35.67 -11.34
CA ASN A 208 -3.90 34.58 -12.25
C ASN A 208 -3.42 33.26 -11.59
N PHE A 209 -4.19 32.17 -11.71
CA PHE A 209 -3.78 30.85 -11.20
C PHE A 209 -2.41 30.42 -11.77
N LYS A 210 -2.03 30.89 -12.96
CA LYS A 210 -0.73 30.62 -13.58
C LYS A 210 0.45 31.23 -12.81
N ASP A 211 0.23 32.29 -12.03
CA ASP A 211 1.29 32.89 -11.20
C ASP A 211 1.80 31.90 -10.13
N TYR A 212 0.96 30.95 -9.71
CA TYR A 212 1.32 29.92 -8.73
C TYR A 212 2.09 28.74 -9.33
N ILE A 213 2.03 28.53 -10.65
CA ILE A 213 2.63 27.35 -11.31
C ILE A 213 3.74 27.73 -12.29
N CYS A 214 3.79 28.96 -12.80
CA CYS A 214 4.80 29.37 -13.77
C CYS A 214 6.20 29.32 -13.15
N PRO A 215 7.21 28.82 -13.88
CA PRO A 215 8.61 28.95 -13.51
C PRO A 215 9.09 30.39 -13.73
N ASP A 216 10.31 30.70 -13.31
CA ASP A 216 10.93 32.02 -13.51
C ASP A 216 11.20 32.31 -14.99
N GLY A 217 11.37 31.31 -15.83
CA GLY A 217 11.58 31.47 -17.26
C GLY A 217 11.51 30.20 -18.06
N PHE A 218 11.27 30.34 -19.38
CA PHE A 218 11.42 29.27 -20.37
C PHE A 218 12.36 29.73 -21.49
N ALA A 219 13.26 28.83 -21.91
CA ALA A 219 14.05 29.03 -23.12
C ALA A 219 14.05 27.74 -23.94
N PHE A 220 13.38 27.74 -25.10
CA PHE A 220 13.31 26.57 -25.98
C PHE A 220 14.42 26.60 -27.01
N LYS A 221 15.23 25.53 -27.05
CA LYS A 221 16.33 25.32 -27.98
C LYS A 221 15.96 24.28 -29.03
N LYS A 222 16.91 23.89 -29.87
CA LYS A 222 16.72 22.92 -30.95
C LYS A 222 16.18 21.58 -30.45
N ASP A 223 16.82 21.00 -29.40
CA ASP A 223 16.57 19.64 -28.90
C ASP A 223 16.47 19.52 -27.40
N TYR A 224 16.46 20.67 -26.69
CA TYR A 224 16.23 20.77 -25.25
C TYR A 224 15.55 22.12 -24.92
N PHE A 225 15.15 22.27 -23.66
CA PHE A 225 14.63 23.53 -23.14
C PHE A 225 15.21 23.82 -21.74
N GLU A 226 15.13 25.06 -21.33
CA GLU A 226 15.44 25.50 -19.97
C GLU A 226 14.13 25.91 -19.28
N VAL A 227 13.96 25.48 -18.03
CA VAL A 227 12.81 25.80 -17.16
C VAL A 227 13.32 26.26 -15.80
N GLY A 228 13.16 27.56 -15.51
CA GLY A 228 13.83 28.15 -14.35
C GLY A 228 15.35 27.93 -14.40
N LYS A 229 15.88 27.18 -13.43
CA LYS A 229 17.31 26.84 -13.34
C LYS A 229 17.62 25.43 -13.83
N LYS A 230 16.66 24.69 -14.37
CA LYS A 230 16.79 23.29 -14.80
C LYS A 230 16.82 23.18 -16.31
N TYR A 231 17.39 22.09 -16.78
CA TYR A 231 17.37 21.69 -18.19
C TYR A 231 16.37 20.59 -18.41
N GLY A 232 15.62 20.64 -19.53
CA GLY A 232 14.65 19.61 -19.87
C GLY A 232 14.76 19.18 -21.33
N ARG A 233 14.35 17.96 -21.62
CA ARG A 233 14.28 17.40 -22.97
C ARG A 233 13.03 16.57 -23.14
N VAL A 234 12.36 16.78 -24.28
CA VAL A 234 11.22 15.95 -24.67
C VAL A 234 11.66 14.95 -25.73
N LEU A 235 11.32 13.70 -25.45
CA LEU A 235 11.53 12.59 -26.36
C LEU A 235 10.18 11.96 -26.75
N PHE A 236 10.17 11.22 -27.84
CA PHE A 236 8.98 10.50 -28.29
C PHE A 236 9.38 9.13 -28.85
N LEU A 237 8.43 8.20 -28.83
CA LEU A 237 8.60 6.89 -29.44
C LEU A 237 8.38 7.02 -30.94
N LYS A 238 9.48 6.99 -31.71
CA LYS A 238 9.50 7.20 -33.17
C LYS A 238 9.11 5.94 -33.92
N GLU A 239 9.70 4.80 -33.52
CA GLU A 239 9.43 3.50 -34.14
C GLU A 239 9.13 2.47 -33.06
N TYR A 240 8.08 1.70 -33.31
CA TYR A 240 7.61 0.63 -32.43
C TYR A 240 8.13 -0.70 -32.95
N ALA A 241 8.48 -1.60 -32.00
CA ALA A 241 8.77 -2.98 -32.31
C ALA A 241 7.54 -3.69 -32.90
N SER A 242 7.75 -4.75 -33.67
CA SER A 242 6.65 -5.60 -34.14
C SER A 242 5.90 -6.27 -33.01
N TYR A 243 6.59 -6.51 -31.87
CA TYR A 243 6.06 -7.03 -30.62
C TYR A 243 6.57 -6.18 -29.45
N ILE A 244 5.65 -5.55 -28.73
CA ILE A 244 5.98 -4.72 -27.57
C ILE A 244 5.93 -5.60 -26.33
N LYS A 245 6.98 -5.56 -25.51
CA LYS A 245 7.03 -6.25 -24.22
C LYS A 245 6.44 -5.38 -23.12
N ASP A 246 5.67 -5.96 -22.21
CA ASP A 246 5.08 -5.32 -21.04
C ASP A 246 6.12 -4.73 -20.07
N SER A 247 7.36 -5.26 -20.09
CA SER A 247 8.47 -4.75 -19.29
C SER A 247 9.05 -3.41 -19.76
N MET A 248 8.74 -2.95 -21.00
CA MET A 248 9.34 -1.73 -21.56
C MET A 248 9.01 -0.48 -20.74
N ILE A 249 7.75 -0.30 -20.39
CA ILE A 249 7.31 0.86 -19.60
C ILE A 249 7.91 0.81 -18.18
N ALA A 250 7.94 -0.37 -17.58
CA ALA A 250 8.56 -0.56 -16.26
C ALA A 250 10.05 -0.19 -16.28
N GLU A 251 10.81 -0.65 -17.27
CA GLU A 251 12.24 -0.33 -17.41
C GLU A 251 12.49 1.16 -17.72
N LEU A 252 11.67 1.78 -18.60
CA LEU A 252 11.77 3.22 -18.89
C LEU A 252 11.46 4.08 -17.66
N THR A 253 10.60 3.62 -16.76
CA THR A 253 10.22 4.33 -15.55
C THR A 253 11.00 3.90 -14.30
N ASP A 254 12.05 3.08 -14.46
CA ASP A 254 12.96 2.69 -13.37
C ASP A 254 14.22 3.58 -13.31
N MET A 255 14.07 4.83 -13.64
CA MET A 255 15.16 5.80 -13.68
C MET A 255 15.14 6.71 -12.44
N ASN A 256 16.32 7.07 -11.96
CA ASN A 256 16.49 8.05 -10.88
C ASN A 256 16.55 9.49 -11.46
N SER A 257 15.51 9.89 -12.21
CA SER A 257 15.40 11.21 -12.85
C SER A 257 13.96 11.69 -12.84
N ASN A 258 13.75 13.00 -12.66
CA ASN A 258 12.40 13.55 -12.79
C ASN A 258 11.92 13.39 -14.23
N MET A 259 10.77 12.73 -14.37
CA MET A 259 10.19 12.38 -15.67
C MET A 259 8.67 12.49 -15.63
N MET A 260 8.08 12.89 -16.73
CA MET A 260 6.68 12.60 -17.05
C MET A 260 6.60 11.90 -18.39
N MET A 261 6.05 10.71 -18.41
CA MET A 261 5.82 9.90 -19.60
C MET A 261 4.33 9.78 -19.84
N SER A 262 3.86 10.22 -20.99
CA SER A 262 2.45 10.21 -21.37
C SER A 262 2.21 9.35 -22.60
N ILE A 263 1.14 8.58 -22.55
CA ILE A 263 0.59 7.82 -23.67
C ILE A 263 -0.75 8.46 -24.02
N ASP A 264 -0.80 9.17 -25.15
CA ASP A 264 -2.06 9.68 -25.71
C ASP A 264 -2.77 8.56 -26.47
N ILE A 265 -4.07 8.38 -26.23
CA ILE A 265 -4.90 7.32 -26.79
C ILE A 265 -6.13 7.94 -27.42
N ILE A 266 -6.37 7.62 -28.68
CA ILE A 266 -7.54 8.09 -29.43
C ILE A 266 -8.23 6.86 -30.01
N PRO A 267 -9.33 6.40 -29.40
CA PRO A 267 -10.10 5.29 -29.93
C PRO A 267 -10.77 5.67 -31.26
N ILE A 268 -10.82 4.75 -32.20
CA ILE A 268 -11.46 4.92 -33.52
C ILE A 268 -12.78 4.16 -33.46
N PRO A 269 -13.89 4.75 -33.99
CA PRO A 269 -15.14 4.02 -34.15
C PRO A 269 -14.92 2.73 -34.91
N THR A 270 -15.50 1.62 -34.48
CA THR A 270 -15.25 0.28 -35.05
C THR A 270 -15.62 0.21 -36.53
N ASP A 271 -16.73 0.85 -36.94
CA ASP A 271 -17.18 0.94 -38.29
C ASP A 271 -16.17 1.68 -39.21
N GLU A 272 -15.55 2.75 -38.74
CA GLU A 272 -14.50 3.48 -39.46
C GLU A 272 -13.19 2.66 -39.52
N ALA A 273 -12.87 1.95 -38.39
CA ALA A 273 -11.68 1.11 -38.30
C ALA A 273 -11.72 -0.06 -39.29
N VAL A 274 -12.81 -0.84 -39.26
CA VAL A 274 -13.02 -1.97 -40.18
C VAL A 274 -12.91 -1.50 -41.64
N LYS A 275 -13.62 -0.42 -41.98
CA LYS A 275 -13.60 0.13 -43.34
C LYS A 275 -12.21 0.58 -43.82
N GLU A 276 -11.40 1.15 -42.93
CA GLU A 276 -10.03 1.58 -43.24
C GLU A 276 -9.12 0.36 -43.50
N VAL A 277 -9.26 -0.71 -42.70
CA VAL A 277 -8.48 -1.95 -42.86
C VAL A 277 -8.92 -2.69 -44.10
N GLU A 278 -10.23 -2.76 -44.43
CA GLU A 278 -10.75 -3.32 -45.71
C GLU A 278 -10.19 -2.58 -46.90
N ASN A 279 -10.18 -1.24 -46.88
CA ASN A 279 -9.60 -0.43 -47.96
C ASN A 279 -8.09 -0.67 -48.13
N ARG A 280 -7.36 -0.83 -47.02
CA ARG A 280 -5.94 -1.18 -47.03
C ARG A 280 -5.71 -2.56 -47.65
N LEU A 281 -6.49 -3.55 -47.21
CA LEU A 281 -6.43 -4.91 -47.79
C LEU A 281 -6.73 -4.91 -49.26
N LEU A 282 -7.79 -4.19 -49.71
CA LEU A 282 -8.13 -4.04 -51.11
C LEU A 282 -6.99 -3.39 -51.89
N GLY A 283 -6.30 -2.40 -51.34
CA GLY A 283 -5.12 -1.78 -51.94
C GLY A 283 -3.97 -2.77 -52.16
N VAL A 284 -3.70 -3.62 -51.14
CA VAL A 284 -2.67 -4.67 -51.23
C VAL A 284 -3.05 -5.73 -52.28
N GLU A 285 -4.31 -6.20 -52.31
CA GLU A 285 -4.81 -7.16 -53.30
C GLU A 285 -4.72 -6.58 -54.73
N THR A 286 -5.01 -5.28 -54.87
CA THR A 286 -4.85 -4.57 -56.17
C THR A 286 -3.38 -4.54 -56.58
N ASN A 287 -2.45 -4.26 -55.66
CA ASN A 287 -1.02 -4.26 -55.95
C ASN A 287 -0.52 -5.67 -56.38
N ILE A 288 -0.97 -6.71 -55.68
CA ILE A 288 -0.67 -8.10 -56.01
C ILE A 288 -1.19 -8.43 -57.39
N THR A 289 -2.44 -8.08 -57.69
CA THR A 289 -3.06 -8.31 -59.02
C THR A 289 -2.31 -7.57 -60.11
N ASN A 290 -1.91 -6.31 -59.91
CA ASN A 290 -1.13 -5.54 -60.88
C ASN A 290 0.27 -6.13 -61.05
N TRP A 291 0.90 -6.62 -60.02
CA TRP A 291 2.18 -7.29 -60.08
C TRP A 291 2.06 -8.60 -60.89
N GLN A 292 1.05 -9.44 -60.63
CA GLN A 292 0.77 -10.66 -61.37
C GLN A 292 0.51 -10.38 -62.87
N ARG A 293 -0.28 -9.34 -63.18
CA ARG A 293 -0.51 -8.91 -64.58
C ARG A 293 0.77 -8.55 -65.30
N LYS A 294 1.70 -7.84 -64.63
CA LYS A 294 3.02 -7.51 -65.20
C LYS A 294 3.87 -8.75 -65.39
N GLN A 295 3.87 -9.72 -64.53
CA GLN A 295 4.61 -10.96 -64.70
C GLN A 295 4.06 -11.80 -65.87
N ASN A 296 2.74 -11.91 -65.96
CA ASN A 296 2.07 -12.60 -67.04
C ASN A 296 2.35 -11.94 -68.40
N ALA A 297 2.37 -10.61 -68.44
CA ALA A 297 2.75 -9.87 -69.68
C ALA A 297 4.21 -10.13 -70.10
N ASN A 298 5.09 -10.47 -69.15
CA ASN A 298 6.49 -10.83 -69.39
C ASN A 298 6.68 -12.36 -69.53
N ASN A 299 5.61 -13.13 -69.81
CA ASN A 299 5.59 -14.60 -69.89
C ASN A 299 6.17 -15.35 -68.71
N ASN A 300 6.16 -14.73 -67.51
CA ASN A 300 6.64 -15.34 -66.27
C ASN A 300 5.46 -15.81 -65.41
N PHE A 301 4.79 -16.89 -65.82
CA PHE A 301 3.57 -17.40 -65.15
C PHE A 301 3.81 -18.13 -63.85
N SER A 302 5.05 -18.47 -63.53
CA SER A 302 5.44 -19.14 -62.28
C SER A 302 6.03 -18.18 -61.23
N ALA A 303 5.94 -16.89 -61.46
CA ALA A 303 6.49 -15.90 -60.55
C ALA A 303 5.77 -15.93 -59.20
N VAL A 304 6.53 -16.12 -58.12
CA VAL A 304 6.03 -16.09 -56.72
C VAL A 304 5.81 -14.63 -56.32
N ILE A 305 4.67 -14.38 -55.66
CA ILE A 305 4.35 -13.05 -55.14
C ILE A 305 5.51 -12.58 -54.24
N PRO A 306 5.98 -11.33 -54.40
CA PRO A 306 7.02 -10.78 -53.50
C PRO A 306 6.64 -10.93 -52.03
N TYR A 307 7.61 -11.34 -51.22
CA TYR A 307 7.42 -11.59 -49.81
C TYR A 307 6.76 -10.40 -49.09
N ASP A 308 7.19 -9.17 -49.38
CA ASP A 308 6.65 -7.95 -48.77
C ASP A 308 5.14 -7.76 -49.04
N LEU A 309 4.66 -8.07 -50.24
CA LEU A 309 3.23 -7.98 -50.58
C LEU A 309 2.42 -9.08 -49.92
N GLU A 310 2.96 -10.29 -49.83
CA GLU A 310 2.31 -11.40 -49.14
C GLU A 310 2.25 -11.15 -47.64
N GLN A 311 3.32 -10.61 -47.08
CA GLN A 311 3.36 -10.23 -45.67
C GLN A 311 2.33 -9.12 -45.35
N GLN A 312 2.27 -8.06 -46.18
CA GLN A 312 1.28 -6.99 -46.02
C GLN A 312 -0.17 -7.51 -46.15
N ARG A 313 -0.41 -8.47 -47.01
CA ARG A 313 -1.72 -9.11 -47.17
C ARG A 313 -2.10 -9.87 -45.89
N LYS A 314 -1.17 -10.69 -45.36
CA LYS A 314 -1.35 -11.47 -44.16
C LYS A 314 -1.63 -10.57 -42.97
N GLU A 315 -0.79 -9.57 -42.72
CA GLU A 315 -0.96 -8.59 -41.65
C GLU A 315 -2.30 -7.84 -41.71
N SER A 316 -2.73 -7.44 -42.93
CA SER A 316 -4.01 -6.75 -43.09
C SER A 316 -5.22 -7.65 -42.81
N LYS A 317 -5.13 -8.95 -43.17
CA LYS A 317 -6.17 -9.93 -42.86
C LYS A 317 -6.22 -10.24 -41.37
N GLU A 318 -5.08 -10.50 -40.74
CA GLU A 318 -5.01 -10.71 -39.30
C GLU A 318 -5.57 -9.52 -38.51
N PHE A 319 -5.23 -8.29 -38.91
CA PHE A 319 -5.75 -7.08 -38.31
C PHE A 319 -7.28 -6.92 -38.49
N LEU A 320 -7.82 -7.33 -39.66
CA LEU A 320 -9.27 -7.33 -39.90
C LEU A 320 -9.98 -8.36 -39.01
N ASP A 321 -9.39 -9.57 -38.87
CA ASP A 321 -9.90 -10.63 -38.02
C ASP A 321 -9.89 -10.20 -36.54
N ASP A 322 -8.85 -9.53 -36.08
CA ASP A 322 -8.74 -8.98 -34.72
C ASP A 322 -9.88 -7.99 -34.45
N LEU A 323 -10.21 -7.11 -35.38
CA LEU A 323 -11.28 -6.13 -35.22
C LEU A 323 -12.70 -6.71 -35.29
N THR A 324 -12.88 -7.83 -36.02
CA THR A 324 -14.21 -8.39 -36.30
C THR A 324 -14.58 -9.60 -35.42
N THR A 325 -13.58 -10.37 -34.98
CA THR A 325 -13.79 -11.65 -34.25
C THR A 325 -13.22 -11.70 -32.87
N ARG A 326 -12.19 -10.87 -32.52
CA ARG A 326 -11.44 -10.96 -31.26
C ARG A 326 -11.69 -9.78 -30.32
N ASP A 327 -12.74 -8.98 -30.52
CA ASP A 327 -13.10 -7.81 -29.71
C ASP A 327 -11.96 -6.78 -29.52
N GLN A 328 -11.01 -6.76 -30.49
CA GLN A 328 -9.97 -5.75 -30.51
C GLN A 328 -10.48 -4.44 -31.09
N ARG A 329 -10.03 -3.31 -30.54
CA ARG A 329 -10.30 -1.98 -31.11
C ARG A 329 -9.05 -1.40 -31.74
N MET A 330 -9.25 -0.58 -32.76
CA MET A 330 -8.19 0.21 -33.35
C MET A 330 -8.08 1.55 -32.63
N MET A 331 -6.87 1.87 -32.21
CA MET A 331 -6.57 3.10 -31.49
C MET A 331 -5.37 3.78 -32.11
N PHE A 332 -5.36 5.12 -32.13
CA PHE A 332 -4.15 5.87 -32.38
C PHE A 332 -3.48 6.18 -31.05
N ALA A 333 -2.20 5.90 -30.97
CA ALA A 333 -1.40 6.18 -29.79
C ALA A 333 -0.14 6.98 -30.12
N ASN A 334 0.31 7.76 -29.15
CA ASN A 334 1.59 8.45 -29.15
C ASN A 334 2.19 8.37 -27.75
N LEU A 335 3.44 7.93 -27.64
CA LEU A 335 4.20 7.96 -26.40
C LEU A 335 5.18 9.13 -26.44
N THR A 336 5.03 10.06 -25.50
CA THR A 336 5.88 11.23 -25.33
C THR A 336 6.37 11.27 -23.89
N LEU A 337 7.64 11.55 -23.70
CA LEU A 337 8.22 11.67 -22.36
C LEU A 337 9.07 12.95 -22.25
N VAL A 338 9.05 13.56 -21.08
CA VAL A 338 9.89 14.71 -20.74
C VAL A 338 10.72 14.36 -19.51
N ILE A 339 12.01 14.63 -19.59
CA ILE A 339 12.95 14.50 -18.47
C ILE A 339 13.54 15.85 -18.11
N THR A 340 13.88 16.04 -16.85
CA THR A 340 14.53 17.27 -16.35
C THR A 340 15.74 16.92 -15.50
N ALA A 341 16.79 17.75 -15.58
CA ALA A 341 18.02 17.57 -14.85
C ALA A 341 18.61 18.92 -14.38
N ASP A 342 19.50 18.87 -13.39
CA ASP A 342 20.17 20.06 -12.84
C ASP A 342 21.21 20.63 -13.80
N THR A 343 21.85 19.79 -14.59
CA THR A 343 22.88 20.18 -15.56
C THR A 343 22.60 19.56 -16.91
N LYS A 344 23.19 20.14 -17.98
CA LYS A 344 23.01 19.64 -19.33
C LYS A 344 23.71 18.28 -19.51
N GLU A 345 24.84 18.08 -18.88
CA GLU A 345 25.60 16.83 -18.92
C GLU A 345 24.77 15.67 -18.33
N LYS A 346 24.10 15.92 -17.20
CA LYS A 346 23.19 14.96 -16.60
C LYS A 346 21.98 14.67 -17.51
N LEU A 347 21.43 15.71 -18.13
CA LEU A 347 20.33 15.56 -19.09
C LEU A 347 20.73 14.71 -20.30
N ASP A 348 21.94 14.89 -20.81
CA ASP A 348 22.48 14.11 -21.94
C ASP A 348 22.71 12.64 -21.53
N ALA A 349 23.26 12.38 -20.35
CA ALA A 349 23.42 11.03 -19.80
C ALA A 349 22.10 10.31 -19.58
N ASP A 350 21.12 10.97 -18.99
CA ASP A 350 19.77 10.42 -18.77
C ASP A 350 19.06 10.14 -20.11
N THR A 351 19.26 11.03 -21.10
CA THR A 351 18.73 10.83 -22.47
C THR A 351 19.33 9.57 -23.09
N GLU A 352 20.64 9.39 -23.02
CA GLU A 352 21.29 8.19 -23.61
C GLU A 352 20.80 6.90 -22.95
N THR A 353 20.59 6.90 -21.64
CA THR A 353 20.00 5.77 -20.92
C THR A 353 18.63 5.40 -21.47
N ILE A 354 17.76 6.38 -21.72
CA ILE A 354 16.44 6.16 -22.32
C ILE A 354 16.56 5.59 -23.73
N LEU A 355 17.47 6.13 -24.54
CA LEU A 355 17.69 5.65 -25.93
C LEU A 355 18.20 4.21 -25.94
N ILE A 356 19.10 3.84 -25.00
CA ILE A 356 19.61 2.47 -24.85
C ILE A 356 18.47 1.53 -24.44
N THR A 357 17.64 1.92 -23.46
CA THR A 357 16.49 1.13 -23.04
C THR A 357 15.49 0.93 -24.18
N GLY A 358 15.20 1.96 -24.97
CA GLY A 358 14.37 1.83 -26.17
C GLY A 358 14.93 0.81 -27.16
N ARG A 359 16.23 0.90 -27.47
CA ARG A 359 16.93 -0.05 -28.37
C ARG A 359 16.91 -1.50 -27.86
N LYS A 360 17.04 -1.71 -26.53
CA LYS A 360 16.91 -3.02 -25.89
C LYS A 360 15.55 -3.68 -26.17
N HIS A 361 14.49 -2.88 -26.28
CA HIS A 361 13.14 -3.31 -26.61
C HIS A 361 12.83 -3.22 -28.12
N LEU A 362 13.83 -3.09 -28.98
CA LEU A 362 13.68 -2.95 -30.43
C LEU A 362 12.82 -1.76 -30.86
N CYS A 363 12.74 -0.76 -30.00
CA CYS A 363 12.01 0.48 -30.24
C CYS A 363 13.00 1.64 -30.46
N GLN A 364 12.63 2.58 -31.33
CA GLN A 364 13.42 3.79 -31.55
C GLN A 364 12.77 4.97 -30.82
N ILE A 365 13.42 5.46 -29.75
CA ILE A 365 13.09 6.71 -29.10
C ILE A 365 14.00 7.80 -29.65
N ALA A 366 13.48 9.01 -29.83
CA ALA A 366 14.24 10.15 -30.34
C ALA A 366 13.83 11.46 -29.65
N PRO A 367 14.75 12.44 -29.48
CA PRO A 367 14.39 13.77 -29.03
C PRO A 367 13.58 14.51 -30.11
N LEU A 368 12.60 15.30 -29.67
CA LEU A 368 11.90 16.23 -30.57
C LEU A 368 12.84 17.36 -30.98
N THR A 369 12.88 17.66 -32.27
CA THR A 369 13.72 18.75 -32.81
C THR A 369 12.84 19.91 -33.21
N TYR A 370 13.11 21.11 -32.65
CA TYR A 370 12.35 22.37 -32.83
C TYR A 370 10.88 22.32 -32.39
N GLN A 371 10.46 21.27 -31.66
CA GLN A 371 9.12 21.07 -31.13
C GLN A 371 9.11 20.81 -29.63
N GLN A 372 10.12 21.30 -28.90
CA GLN A 372 10.26 21.05 -27.46
C GLN A 372 9.09 21.62 -26.66
N MET A 373 8.56 22.80 -27.02
CA MET A 373 7.38 23.40 -26.36
C MET A 373 6.11 22.57 -26.59
N ASP A 374 5.86 22.14 -27.84
CA ASP A 374 4.70 21.31 -28.16
C ASP A 374 4.78 19.95 -27.48
N GLY A 375 5.99 19.38 -27.45
CA GLY A 375 6.27 18.14 -26.76
C GLY A 375 6.06 18.24 -25.24
N LEU A 376 6.56 19.30 -24.60
CA LEU A 376 6.39 19.58 -23.18
C LEU A 376 4.89 19.59 -22.81
N ASN A 377 4.10 20.39 -23.54
CA ASN A 377 2.66 20.46 -23.28
C ASN A 377 1.93 19.14 -23.56
N THR A 378 2.44 18.31 -24.49
CA THR A 378 1.90 16.98 -24.77
C THR A 378 2.26 15.98 -23.67
N ALA A 379 3.46 16.04 -23.11
CA ALA A 379 3.92 15.10 -22.09
C ALA A 379 3.28 15.32 -20.70
N LEU A 380 2.71 16.50 -20.45
CA LEU A 380 2.09 16.84 -19.16
C LEU A 380 0.61 16.41 -19.10
N PRO A 381 0.06 16.11 -17.89
CA PRO A 381 -1.33 15.69 -17.70
C PRO A 381 -2.32 16.86 -17.79
N ILE A 382 -2.19 17.70 -18.82
CA ILE A 382 -3.03 18.88 -19.06
C ILE A 382 -4.25 18.51 -19.91
N GLY A 383 -4.10 17.55 -20.85
CA GLY A 383 -5.15 17.16 -21.80
C GLY A 383 -5.03 17.80 -23.19
N VAL A 384 -3.84 18.33 -23.52
CA VAL A 384 -3.51 18.81 -24.87
C VAL A 384 -2.60 17.80 -25.59
N ARG A 385 -2.63 17.82 -26.90
CA ARG A 385 -1.78 17.02 -27.78
C ARG A 385 -1.33 17.84 -28.96
N ASN A 386 -0.19 18.50 -28.83
CA ASN A 386 0.38 19.36 -29.86
C ASN A 386 1.30 18.58 -30.80
N VAL A 387 1.93 17.49 -30.33
CA VAL A 387 2.71 16.58 -31.16
C VAL A 387 1.75 15.70 -31.98
N LYS A 388 1.87 15.77 -33.31
CA LYS A 388 0.93 15.14 -34.27
C LYS A 388 1.38 13.76 -34.76
N ILE A 389 2.32 13.14 -34.10
CA ILE A 389 2.82 11.80 -34.39
C ILE A 389 1.86 10.79 -33.80
N LEU A 390 1.24 9.95 -34.60
CA LEU A 390 0.29 8.93 -34.16
C LEU A 390 0.65 7.60 -34.80
N ARG A 391 0.56 6.52 -34.03
CA ARG A 391 0.70 5.14 -34.49
C ARG A 391 -0.61 4.40 -34.31
N THR A 392 -0.94 3.55 -35.23
CA THR A 392 -2.11 2.66 -35.13
C THR A 392 -1.71 1.43 -34.34
N LEU A 393 -2.44 1.16 -33.25
CA LEU A 393 -2.26 -0.02 -32.40
C LEU A 393 -3.62 -0.70 -32.18
N THR A 394 -3.60 -2.02 -31.93
CA THR A 394 -4.74 -2.77 -31.42
C THR A 394 -4.84 -2.59 -29.92
N THR A 395 -5.96 -2.96 -29.31
CA THR A 395 -6.12 -2.99 -27.83
C THR A 395 -5.00 -3.81 -27.19
N GLU A 396 -4.70 -5.01 -27.71
CA GLU A 396 -3.66 -5.89 -27.20
C GLU A 396 -2.27 -5.24 -27.25
N SER A 397 -1.90 -4.66 -28.38
CA SER A 397 -0.61 -3.97 -28.54
C SER A 397 -0.48 -2.76 -27.60
N LEU A 398 -1.58 -2.05 -27.37
CA LEU A 398 -1.61 -0.91 -26.45
C LEU A 398 -1.59 -1.37 -24.99
N SER A 399 -2.21 -2.51 -24.66
CA SER A 399 -2.18 -3.10 -23.31
C SER A 399 -0.77 -3.48 -22.88
N ALA A 400 0.13 -3.81 -23.81
CA ALA A 400 1.55 -4.04 -23.51
C ALA A 400 2.28 -2.77 -23.00
N LEU A 401 1.70 -1.58 -23.20
CA LEU A 401 2.19 -0.31 -22.65
C LEU A 401 1.55 0.03 -21.31
N MET A 402 1.09 -0.98 -20.55
CA MET A 402 0.44 -0.75 -19.26
C MET A 402 1.32 -0.01 -18.26
N PRO A 403 0.72 0.87 -17.45
CA PRO A 403 1.47 1.70 -16.52
C PRO A 403 1.77 1.02 -15.18
N PHE A 404 1.35 -0.20 -14.96
CA PHE A 404 1.42 -0.88 -13.67
C PHE A 404 2.77 -1.57 -13.44
N ARG A 405 3.25 -1.51 -12.20
CA ARG A 405 4.52 -2.14 -11.80
C ARG A 405 4.40 -2.82 -10.43
N VAL A 406 4.39 -2.03 -9.38
CA VAL A 406 4.35 -2.50 -7.99
C VAL A 406 3.67 -1.46 -7.12
N GLN A 407 2.91 -1.94 -6.17
CA GLN A 407 2.21 -1.08 -5.22
C GLN A 407 3.20 -0.48 -4.21
N GLU A 408 3.05 0.80 -3.97
CA GLU A 408 3.79 1.54 -2.97
C GLU A 408 2.91 1.78 -1.74
N ILE A 409 3.53 1.72 -0.56
CA ILE A 409 2.87 2.03 0.71
C ILE A 409 3.63 3.19 1.34
N MET A 410 3.10 4.40 1.17
CA MET A 410 3.69 5.64 1.67
C MET A 410 2.61 6.48 2.34
N ASP A 411 2.13 6.01 3.48
CA ASP A 411 1.10 6.69 4.24
C ASP A 411 1.68 7.87 5.04
N LYS A 412 0.95 8.97 5.10
CA LYS A 412 1.30 10.11 5.94
C LYS A 412 1.21 9.74 7.41
N GLY A 413 2.23 10.12 8.20
CA GLY A 413 2.32 9.74 9.60
C GLY A 413 2.46 8.24 9.83
N GLY A 414 2.89 7.51 8.79
CA GLY A 414 3.07 6.07 8.84
C GLY A 414 4.30 5.64 9.65
N ILE A 415 4.29 4.39 10.07
CA ILE A 415 5.40 3.70 10.71
C ILE A 415 6.28 3.09 9.63
N TYR A 416 7.60 3.20 9.78
CA TYR A 416 8.56 2.56 8.89
C TYR A 416 8.59 1.04 9.09
N TYR A 417 8.49 0.28 8.00
CA TYR A 417 8.55 -1.18 7.98
C TYR A 417 9.67 -1.75 7.10
N GLY A 418 10.44 -0.91 6.43
CA GLY A 418 11.50 -1.31 5.52
C GLY A 418 11.42 -0.60 4.17
N GLU A 419 12.09 -1.18 3.19
CA GLU A 419 12.12 -0.74 1.79
C GLU A 419 11.40 -1.77 0.92
N ASN A 420 10.65 -1.31 -0.07
CA ASN A 420 10.06 -2.19 -1.07
C ASN A 420 11.19 -2.91 -1.84
N ALA A 421 11.16 -4.24 -1.89
CA ALA A 421 12.23 -5.03 -2.51
C ALA A 421 12.35 -4.82 -4.03
N ILE A 422 11.37 -4.17 -4.68
CA ILE A 422 11.31 -3.97 -6.12
C ILE A 422 11.66 -2.52 -6.50
N SER A 423 11.01 -1.56 -5.86
CA SER A 423 11.18 -0.14 -6.16
C SER A 423 12.28 0.51 -5.31
N HIS A 424 12.67 -0.12 -4.21
CA HIS A 424 13.59 0.39 -3.19
C HIS A 424 13.11 1.67 -2.49
N ASN A 425 11.81 1.98 -2.58
CA ASN A 425 11.19 3.07 -1.84
C ASN A 425 10.87 2.64 -0.40
N LEU A 426 10.80 3.62 0.51
CA LEU A 426 10.43 3.35 1.89
C LEU A 426 8.99 2.85 1.98
N ILE A 427 8.74 1.90 2.87
CA ILE A 427 7.40 1.43 3.22
C ILE A 427 7.01 2.11 4.53
N MET A 428 6.03 3.01 4.44
CA MET A 428 5.46 3.75 5.56
C MET A 428 3.99 3.39 5.72
N VAL A 429 3.63 2.71 6.81
CA VAL A 429 2.28 2.19 7.03
C VAL A 429 1.58 2.94 8.14
N ASN A 430 0.41 3.50 7.87
CA ASN A 430 -0.51 3.98 8.89
C ASN A 430 -1.71 3.02 9.00
N LYS A 431 -1.75 2.23 10.06
CA LYS A 431 -2.82 1.25 10.31
C LYS A 431 -4.21 1.90 10.48
N GLU A 432 -4.27 3.20 10.77
CA GLU A 432 -5.55 3.94 10.86
C GLU A 432 -6.30 3.98 9.52
N ASN A 433 -5.58 3.84 8.40
CA ASN A 433 -6.18 3.77 7.06
C ASN A 433 -6.87 2.42 6.78
N LEU A 434 -6.66 1.41 7.63
CA LEU A 434 -7.25 0.09 7.51
C LEU A 434 -8.58 0.00 8.27
N GLN A 435 -9.49 -0.86 7.81
CA GLN A 435 -10.73 -1.14 8.52
C GLN A 435 -10.50 -1.98 9.78
N ASN A 436 -9.47 -2.84 9.75
CA ASN A 436 -9.03 -3.65 10.87
C ASN A 436 -7.55 -3.37 11.18
N GLN A 437 -7.29 -2.76 12.34
CA GLN A 437 -5.95 -2.38 12.79
C GLN A 437 -5.18 -3.53 13.46
N SER A 438 -5.81 -4.68 13.65
CA SER A 438 -5.16 -5.88 14.18
C SER A 438 -4.09 -6.41 13.23
N SER A 439 -3.00 -6.91 13.76
CA SER A 439 -1.84 -7.32 12.95
C SER A 439 -1.21 -8.62 13.42
N PHE A 440 -0.55 -9.29 12.47
CA PHE A 440 0.26 -10.49 12.73
C PHE A 440 1.70 -10.26 12.25
N LEU A 441 2.64 -10.78 13.03
CA LEU A 441 4.06 -10.88 12.66
C LEU A 441 4.47 -12.36 12.72
N LEU A 442 4.66 -12.94 11.54
CA LEU A 442 4.90 -14.37 11.34
C LEU A 442 6.35 -14.61 10.88
N GLY A 443 7.01 -15.62 11.44
CA GLY A 443 8.35 -15.97 10.98
C GLY A 443 9.01 -17.05 11.81
N VAL A 444 9.79 -17.91 11.14
CA VAL A 444 10.57 -18.96 11.81
C VAL A 444 11.64 -18.36 12.76
N PRO A 445 12.16 -19.14 13.72
CA PRO A 445 13.28 -18.71 14.56
C PRO A 445 14.45 -18.22 13.71
N GLY A 446 15.04 -17.09 14.12
CA GLY A 446 16.18 -16.47 13.41
C GLY A 446 15.82 -15.65 12.15
N SER A 447 14.56 -15.53 11.78
CA SER A 447 14.12 -14.70 10.63
C SER A 447 14.17 -13.18 10.90
N GLY A 448 14.35 -12.75 12.16
CA GLY A 448 14.32 -11.34 12.58
C GLY A 448 13.00 -10.90 13.20
N LYS A 449 12.11 -11.83 13.56
CA LYS A 449 10.78 -11.58 14.14
C LYS A 449 10.84 -10.66 15.37
N SER A 450 11.58 -11.05 16.41
CA SER A 450 11.70 -10.27 17.66
C SER A 450 12.36 -8.90 17.41
N PHE A 451 13.32 -8.82 16.47
CA PHE A 451 13.91 -7.54 16.06
C PHE A 451 12.88 -6.61 15.44
N SER A 452 12.07 -7.11 14.49
CA SER A 452 11.01 -6.32 13.84
C SER A 452 9.94 -5.86 14.83
N ALA A 453 9.58 -6.70 15.81
CA ALA A 453 8.65 -6.31 16.87
C ALA A 453 9.23 -5.19 17.75
N LYS A 454 10.51 -5.31 18.14
CA LYS A 454 11.20 -4.30 18.94
C LYS A 454 11.36 -2.98 18.19
N GLU A 455 11.66 -3.02 16.90
CA GLU A 455 11.75 -1.81 16.06
C GLU A 455 10.41 -1.07 16.01
N LEU A 456 9.31 -1.81 15.89
CA LEU A 456 7.97 -1.25 15.91
C LEU A 456 7.64 -0.60 17.27
N ILE A 457 8.00 -1.25 18.37
CA ILE A 457 7.85 -0.72 19.73
C ILE A 457 8.66 0.57 19.89
N VAL A 458 9.92 0.58 19.43
CA VAL A 458 10.79 1.78 19.44
C VAL A 458 10.13 2.92 18.68
N PHE A 459 9.67 2.67 17.46
CA PHE A 459 9.04 3.72 16.67
C PHE A 459 7.83 4.32 17.39
N LEU A 460 6.93 3.47 17.89
CA LEU A 460 5.74 3.90 18.63
C LEU A 460 6.09 4.68 19.89
N ALA A 461 7.11 4.23 20.63
CA ALA A 461 7.58 4.91 21.84
C ALA A 461 8.13 6.31 21.54
N LEU A 462 8.82 6.47 20.40
CA LEU A 462 9.45 7.73 20.00
C LEU A 462 8.47 8.69 19.30
N SER A 463 7.49 8.17 18.54
CA SER A 463 6.60 8.96 17.68
C SER A 463 5.29 9.37 18.35
N THR A 464 4.71 8.52 19.21
CA THR A 464 3.37 8.70 19.80
C THR A 464 3.44 8.94 21.31
N ASP A 465 2.30 9.23 21.91
CA ASP A 465 2.09 9.26 23.37
C ASP A 465 1.12 8.14 23.81
N ASP A 466 0.86 7.19 22.91
CA ASP A 466 0.00 6.04 23.13
C ASP A 466 0.58 5.07 24.18
N ASP A 467 -0.27 4.29 24.82
CA ASP A 467 0.19 3.22 25.70
C ASP A 467 0.69 2.02 24.89
N ILE A 468 1.76 1.39 25.39
CA ILE A 468 2.35 0.20 24.78
C ILE A 468 2.41 -0.91 25.84
N MET A 469 1.72 -2.01 25.58
CA MET A 469 1.72 -3.19 26.43
C MET A 469 2.31 -4.38 25.70
N ILE A 470 3.21 -5.10 26.39
CA ILE A 470 3.96 -6.22 25.81
C ILE A 470 3.76 -7.44 26.72
N CYS A 471 3.30 -8.55 26.15
CA CYS A 471 3.35 -9.85 26.79
C CYS A 471 4.61 -10.58 26.30
N ASP A 472 5.54 -10.84 27.22
CA ASP A 472 6.90 -11.33 26.96
C ASP A 472 7.14 -12.72 27.58
N PRO A 473 6.79 -13.79 26.87
CA PRO A 473 7.00 -15.15 27.37
C PRO A 473 8.45 -15.64 27.30
N GLU A 474 9.33 -14.94 26.60
CA GLU A 474 10.72 -15.33 26.38
C GLU A 474 11.74 -14.40 27.05
N GLY A 475 11.28 -13.31 27.72
CA GLY A 475 12.13 -12.37 28.44
C GLY A 475 13.01 -11.49 27.55
N GLU A 476 12.61 -11.27 26.30
CA GLU A 476 13.43 -10.60 25.31
C GLU A 476 13.30 -9.07 25.29
N TYR A 477 12.22 -8.50 25.85
CA TYR A 477 11.88 -7.07 25.71
C TYR A 477 12.34 -6.22 26.90
N SER A 478 12.70 -6.84 28.04
CA SER A 478 12.99 -6.16 29.30
C SER A 478 14.05 -5.06 29.23
N ALA A 479 15.17 -5.29 28.51
CA ALA A 479 16.24 -4.30 28.34
C ALA A 479 15.76 -3.08 27.52
N LEU A 480 15.02 -3.33 26.45
CA LEU A 480 14.46 -2.29 25.57
C LEU A 480 13.46 -1.41 26.34
N VAL A 481 12.51 -2.04 27.05
CA VAL A 481 11.46 -1.32 27.78
C VAL A 481 12.07 -0.40 28.84
N LYS A 482 13.06 -0.87 29.61
CA LYS A 482 13.79 -0.04 30.58
C LYS A 482 14.53 1.14 29.91
N ALA A 483 15.14 0.91 28.75
CA ALA A 483 15.83 1.97 28.00
C ALA A 483 14.87 3.05 27.46
N LEU A 484 13.62 2.67 27.19
CA LEU A 484 12.55 3.57 26.75
C LEU A 484 11.80 4.24 27.92
N GLY A 485 12.23 4.01 29.17
CA GLY A 485 11.60 4.58 30.37
C GLY A 485 10.30 3.89 30.78
N GLY A 486 10.08 2.65 30.34
CA GLY A 486 8.93 1.84 30.68
C GLY A 486 9.14 0.96 31.93
N GLU A 487 8.09 0.27 32.33
CA GLU A 487 8.04 -0.65 33.48
C GLU A 487 8.12 -2.10 33.02
N VAL A 488 8.91 -2.92 33.71
CA VAL A 488 8.99 -4.37 33.49
C VAL A 488 8.45 -5.08 34.73
N ILE A 489 7.33 -5.77 34.54
CA ILE A 489 6.67 -6.55 35.59
C ILE A 489 7.10 -8.01 35.41
N GLU A 490 7.94 -8.50 36.32
CA GLU A 490 8.40 -9.89 36.31
C GLU A 490 7.41 -10.78 37.09
N VAL A 491 6.70 -11.64 36.35
CA VAL A 491 5.76 -12.60 36.95
C VAL A 491 6.42 -13.97 37.00
N SER A 492 6.70 -14.44 38.21
CA SER A 492 7.28 -15.77 38.45
C SER A 492 6.77 -16.34 39.78
N ALA A 493 6.89 -17.65 39.98
CA ALA A 493 6.46 -18.32 41.21
C ALA A 493 7.15 -17.78 42.48
N SER A 494 8.28 -17.06 42.35
CA SER A 494 9.02 -16.46 43.47
C SER A 494 9.02 -14.91 43.42
N SER A 495 8.29 -14.32 42.49
CA SER A 495 8.20 -12.86 42.38
C SER A 495 7.41 -12.25 43.51
N LYS A 496 7.76 -11.00 43.84
CA LYS A 496 6.95 -10.15 44.76
C LYS A 496 5.93 -9.32 43.96
N ASP A 497 5.99 -9.39 42.65
CA ASP A 497 5.07 -8.70 41.72
C ASP A 497 3.84 -9.57 41.50
N HIS A 498 2.67 -9.05 41.83
CA HIS A 498 1.40 -9.76 41.74
C HIS A 498 0.46 -9.03 40.80
N ILE A 499 -0.24 -9.80 39.97
CA ILE A 499 -1.33 -9.34 39.08
C ILE A 499 -2.56 -10.16 39.49
N ASN A 500 -3.60 -9.48 39.89
CA ASN A 500 -4.84 -10.11 40.36
C ASN A 500 -5.73 -10.43 39.12
N PRO A 501 -6.03 -11.69 38.85
CA PRO A 501 -6.93 -12.07 37.77
C PRO A 501 -8.40 -11.67 38.04
N MET A 502 -8.73 -11.31 39.26
CA MET A 502 -10.06 -10.85 39.61
C MET A 502 -10.21 -9.32 39.55
N ASP A 503 -9.18 -8.57 39.19
CA ASP A 503 -9.32 -7.13 38.96
C ASP A 503 -10.29 -6.84 37.83
N MET A 504 -11.19 -5.90 38.06
CA MET A 504 -12.20 -5.51 37.08
C MET A 504 -12.45 -4.01 37.13
N VAL A 505 -12.21 -3.31 36.05
CA VAL A 505 -12.53 -1.88 35.91
C VAL A 505 -13.98 -1.70 35.48
N GLU A 506 -14.55 -0.55 35.84
CA GLU A 506 -15.86 -0.17 35.33
C GLU A 506 -15.86 -0.14 33.79
N GLY A 507 -16.78 -0.86 33.11
CA GLY A 507 -16.84 -1.01 31.67
C GLY A 507 -15.90 -2.10 31.10
N TYR A 508 -15.45 -3.02 31.94
CA TYR A 508 -14.83 -4.27 31.53
C TYR A 508 -15.80 -5.09 30.62
N GLY A 509 -15.25 -5.81 29.66
CA GLY A 509 -16.05 -6.61 28.73
C GLY A 509 -16.84 -5.78 27.70
N ASP A 510 -17.87 -6.36 27.06
CA ASP A 510 -18.69 -5.67 26.04
C ASP A 510 -19.67 -4.62 26.63
N GLY A 511 -19.62 -4.38 27.93
CA GLY A 511 -20.28 -3.25 28.58
C GLY A 511 -21.72 -3.46 29.06
N LEU A 512 -22.33 -4.62 28.80
CA LEU A 512 -23.70 -4.93 29.25
C LEU A 512 -23.72 -5.46 30.69
N ASN A 513 -22.82 -6.37 31.00
CA ASN A 513 -22.62 -6.88 32.37
C ASN A 513 -21.18 -7.33 32.56
N PRO A 514 -20.32 -6.52 33.19
CA PRO A 514 -18.90 -6.82 33.40
C PRO A 514 -18.64 -8.13 34.16
N VAL A 515 -19.55 -8.52 35.04
CA VAL A 515 -19.40 -9.74 35.84
C VAL A 515 -19.60 -10.99 35.00
N ILE A 516 -20.45 -10.96 33.96
CA ILE A 516 -20.63 -12.10 33.03
C ILE A 516 -19.35 -12.31 32.23
N ASP A 517 -18.80 -11.23 31.64
CA ASP A 517 -17.57 -11.34 30.85
C ASP A 517 -16.39 -11.80 31.75
N LYS A 518 -16.36 -11.40 32.98
CA LYS A 518 -15.38 -11.86 33.96
C LYS A 518 -15.59 -13.32 34.37
N SER A 519 -16.84 -13.77 34.47
CA SER A 519 -17.17 -15.17 34.69
C SER A 519 -16.66 -16.08 33.56
N GLU A 520 -16.78 -15.64 32.32
CA GLU A 520 -16.21 -16.36 31.13
C GLU A 520 -14.69 -16.46 31.21
N PHE A 521 -14.02 -15.39 31.67
CA PHE A 521 -12.59 -15.44 31.91
C PHE A 521 -12.23 -16.45 32.99
N VAL A 522 -12.93 -16.41 34.14
CA VAL A 522 -12.71 -17.33 35.28
C VAL A 522 -12.95 -18.80 34.83
N LEU A 523 -14.00 -19.06 34.06
CA LEU A 523 -14.23 -20.38 33.46
C LEU A 523 -13.04 -20.83 32.60
N SER A 524 -12.52 -19.96 31.71
CA SER A 524 -11.35 -20.25 30.90
C SER A 524 -10.11 -20.57 31.77
N LEU A 525 -9.99 -19.92 32.91
CA LEU A 525 -8.91 -20.12 33.86
C LEU A 525 -8.99 -21.52 34.49
N PHE A 526 -10.17 -21.95 34.97
CA PHE A 526 -10.40 -23.28 35.54
C PHE A 526 -10.16 -24.39 34.53
N GLU A 527 -10.55 -24.20 33.28
CA GLU A 527 -10.32 -25.18 32.19
C GLU A 527 -8.85 -25.38 31.87
N GLN A 528 -7.99 -24.37 32.12
CA GLN A 528 -6.54 -24.54 32.04
C GLN A 528 -5.98 -25.38 33.23
N LEU A 529 -6.64 -25.32 34.38
CA LEU A 529 -6.21 -26.01 35.59
C LEU A 529 -6.69 -27.48 35.59
N ASP A 530 -7.86 -27.76 35.01
CA ASP A 530 -8.43 -29.09 34.91
C ASP A 530 -8.41 -29.62 33.47
N LYS A 531 -7.40 -30.44 33.16
CA LYS A 531 -7.23 -31.04 31.81
C LYS A 531 -8.30 -32.07 31.44
N THR A 532 -9.14 -32.49 32.42
CA THR A 532 -10.24 -33.44 32.14
C THR A 532 -11.48 -32.75 31.56
N GLY A 533 -11.50 -31.40 31.62
CA GLY A 533 -12.58 -30.56 31.15
C GLY A 533 -13.70 -30.38 32.19
N LEU A 534 -14.32 -29.19 32.17
CA LEU A 534 -15.40 -28.85 33.10
C LEU A 534 -16.76 -29.34 32.61
N GLY A 535 -17.48 -30.07 33.45
CA GLY A 535 -18.86 -30.45 33.18
C GLY A 535 -19.85 -29.28 33.40
N PRO A 536 -21.10 -29.41 32.94
CA PRO A 536 -22.11 -28.36 33.04
C PRO A 536 -22.39 -27.90 34.48
N LYS A 537 -22.24 -28.79 35.46
CA LYS A 537 -22.45 -28.47 36.91
C LYS A 537 -21.33 -27.58 37.44
N GLU A 538 -20.07 -27.97 37.14
CA GLU A 538 -18.89 -27.21 37.54
C GLU A 538 -18.94 -25.79 36.94
N LYS A 539 -19.30 -25.64 35.69
CA LYS A 539 -19.48 -24.34 35.01
C LYS A 539 -20.52 -23.47 35.73
N SER A 540 -21.66 -24.04 36.09
CA SER A 540 -22.71 -23.31 36.79
C SER A 540 -22.27 -22.90 38.22
N ILE A 541 -21.46 -23.73 38.88
CA ILE A 541 -20.93 -23.42 40.23
C ILE A 541 -19.91 -22.29 40.14
N ILE A 542 -18.98 -22.34 39.15
CA ILE A 542 -17.96 -21.29 38.93
C ILE A 542 -18.64 -19.96 38.63
N ASP A 543 -19.63 -19.93 37.74
CA ASP A 543 -20.37 -18.72 37.37
C ASP A 543 -21.06 -18.13 38.62
N ARG A 544 -21.81 -18.93 39.35
CA ARG A 544 -22.48 -18.51 40.59
C ARG A 544 -21.50 -17.96 41.62
N CYS A 545 -20.38 -18.66 41.87
CA CYS A 545 -19.38 -18.24 42.86
C CYS A 545 -18.68 -16.95 42.42
N THR A 546 -18.42 -16.76 41.15
CA THR A 546 -17.88 -15.53 40.59
C THR A 546 -18.84 -14.36 40.84
N GLN A 547 -20.14 -14.53 40.57
CA GLN A 547 -21.14 -13.51 40.85
C GLN A 547 -21.20 -13.16 42.33
N LEU A 548 -21.23 -14.18 43.25
CA LEU A 548 -21.24 -13.97 44.68
C LEU A 548 -19.99 -13.19 45.15
N THR A 549 -18.84 -13.47 44.58
CA THR A 549 -17.59 -12.77 44.92
C THR A 549 -17.67 -11.27 44.56
N TYR A 550 -18.22 -10.91 43.40
CA TYR A 550 -18.42 -9.51 43.01
C TYR A 550 -19.58 -8.83 43.73
N ASP A 551 -20.64 -9.56 44.11
CA ASP A 551 -21.72 -9.05 44.94
C ASP A 551 -21.19 -8.65 46.37
N GLU A 552 -20.25 -9.41 46.90
CA GLU A 552 -19.58 -9.08 48.16
C GLU A 552 -18.69 -7.83 48.01
N TYR A 553 -17.92 -7.74 46.93
CA TYR A 553 -17.16 -6.54 46.58
C TYR A 553 -18.03 -5.28 46.53
N HIS A 554 -19.17 -5.35 45.88
CA HIS A 554 -20.11 -4.21 45.79
C HIS A 554 -20.70 -3.79 47.13
N LYS A 555 -20.78 -4.73 48.09
CA LYS A 555 -21.29 -4.46 49.46
C LYS A 555 -20.21 -3.98 50.43
N THR A 556 -19.03 -4.57 50.36
CA THR A 556 -17.98 -4.38 51.38
C THR A 556 -16.83 -3.50 50.88
N GLY A 557 -16.60 -3.39 49.58
CA GLY A 557 -15.45 -2.75 48.97
C GLY A 557 -14.16 -3.58 49.02
N ALA A 558 -14.23 -4.82 49.53
CA ALA A 558 -13.06 -5.72 49.59
C ALA A 558 -12.70 -6.22 48.18
N VAL A 559 -11.46 -6.01 47.76
CA VAL A 559 -11.00 -6.40 46.42
C VAL A 559 -11.10 -7.92 46.24
N PRO A 560 -11.82 -8.41 45.22
CA PRO A 560 -11.94 -9.84 44.98
C PRO A 560 -10.58 -10.41 44.52
N THR A 561 -10.26 -11.61 45.01
CA THR A 561 -9.06 -12.37 44.64
C THR A 561 -9.41 -13.84 44.36
N LEU A 562 -8.47 -14.64 43.86
CA LEU A 562 -8.68 -16.10 43.77
C LEU A 562 -8.89 -16.74 45.13
N MET A 563 -8.36 -16.15 46.22
CA MET A 563 -8.60 -16.66 47.58
C MET A 563 -10.07 -16.47 47.97
N THR A 564 -10.64 -15.29 47.73
CA THR A 564 -12.06 -15.04 48.02
C THR A 564 -12.99 -15.88 47.18
N LEU A 565 -12.63 -16.12 45.91
CA LEU A 565 -13.37 -17.04 45.03
C LEU A 565 -13.33 -18.47 45.58
N ARG A 566 -12.17 -18.94 46.05
CA ARG A 566 -12.03 -20.27 46.66
C ARG A 566 -12.86 -20.41 47.93
N GLU A 567 -12.93 -19.38 48.75
CA GLU A 567 -13.81 -19.35 49.93
C GLU A 567 -15.28 -19.51 49.53
N LYS A 568 -15.73 -18.78 48.50
CA LYS A 568 -17.10 -18.94 47.98
C LYS A 568 -17.40 -20.34 47.42
N LEU A 569 -16.41 -21.00 46.83
CA LEU A 569 -16.54 -22.40 46.40
C LEU A 569 -16.68 -23.34 47.60
N LEU A 570 -15.92 -23.13 48.69
CA LEU A 570 -16.00 -23.95 49.91
C LEU A 570 -17.32 -23.76 50.69
N GLU A 571 -17.98 -22.62 50.54
CA GLU A 571 -19.31 -22.35 51.11
C GLU A 571 -20.45 -23.10 50.40
N GLN A 572 -20.21 -23.67 49.18
CA GLN A 572 -21.27 -24.34 48.43
C GLN A 572 -21.49 -25.78 48.91
N PRO A 573 -22.72 -26.29 48.91
CA PRO A 573 -23.06 -27.63 49.41
C PRO A 573 -22.68 -28.75 48.43
N GLU A 574 -22.44 -28.47 47.16
CA GLU A 574 -22.17 -29.47 46.12
C GLU A 574 -20.75 -30.06 46.22
N LYS A 575 -20.60 -31.36 46.02
CA LYS A 575 -19.29 -32.04 46.06
C LYS A 575 -18.33 -31.51 44.95
N GLU A 576 -18.88 -31.18 43.83
CA GLU A 576 -18.16 -30.60 42.69
C GLU A 576 -17.51 -29.26 43.07
N ALA A 577 -18.14 -28.46 43.91
CA ALA A 577 -17.59 -27.21 44.41
C ALA A 577 -16.33 -27.44 45.26
N GLY A 578 -16.36 -28.47 46.13
CA GLY A 578 -15.20 -28.87 46.92
C GLY A 578 -14.03 -29.35 46.02
N SER A 579 -14.31 -30.04 44.91
CA SER A 579 -13.31 -30.43 43.92
C SER A 579 -12.69 -29.20 43.26
N LEU A 580 -13.50 -28.23 42.82
CA LEU A 580 -13.05 -26.97 42.26
C LEU A 580 -12.18 -26.16 43.22
N ALA A 581 -12.59 -26.08 44.50
CA ALA A 581 -11.80 -25.41 45.52
C ALA A 581 -10.43 -26.09 45.78
N LEU A 582 -10.38 -27.43 45.66
CA LEU A 582 -9.14 -28.20 45.74
C LEU A 582 -8.24 -27.94 44.50
N THR A 583 -8.82 -27.82 43.34
CA THR A 583 -8.08 -27.44 42.10
C THR A 583 -7.39 -26.08 42.27
N LEU A 584 -8.05 -25.11 42.89
CA LEU A 584 -7.47 -23.79 43.17
C LEU A 584 -6.45 -23.77 44.32
N GLU A 585 -6.38 -24.80 45.14
CA GLU A 585 -5.57 -24.75 46.37
C GLU A 585 -4.08 -24.48 46.12
N MET A 586 -3.51 -25.13 45.08
CA MET A 586 -2.12 -24.92 44.67
C MET A 586 -1.83 -23.49 44.23
N PHE A 587 -2.83 -22.79 43.69
CA PHE A 587 -2.74 -21.43 43.15
C PHE A 587 -3.22 -20.34 44.13
N THR A 588 -3.71 -20.73 45.30
CA THR A 588 -4.16 -19.79 46.34
C THR A 588 -3.33 -19.88 47.60
N ASN A 589 -3.20 -21.08 48.19
CA ASN A 589 -2.50 -21.33 49.47
C ASN A 589 -1.25 -22.22 49.29
N GLY A 590 -0.91 -22.59 48.04
CA GLY A 590 0.21 -23.45 47.70
C GLY A 590 1.41 -22.68 47.16
N SER A 591 2.32 -23.41 46.48
CA SER A 591 3.59 -22.87 45.98
C SER A 591 3.47 -22.01 44.70
N LEU A 592 2.28 -21.90 44.12
CA LEU A 592 2.02 -21.18 42.85
C LEU A 592 1.02 -20.03 43.07
N ASP A 593 1.08 -19.35 44.21
CA ASP A 593 0.14 -18.31 44.65
C ASP A 593 0.36 -16.92 43.98
N VAL A 594 1.21 -16.82 42.97
CA VAL A 594 1.58 -15.55 42.34
C VAL A 594 0.37 -14.74 41.84
N PHE A 595 -0.74 -15.40 41.49
CA PHE A 595 -1.99 -14.77 41.05
C PHE A 595 -3.08 -14.71 42.13
N ALA A 596 -2.78 -15.04 43.38
CA ALA A 596 -3.74 -15.07 44.45
C ALA A 596 -3.91 -13.73 45.19
N HIS A 597 -2.99 -12.81 45.04
CA HIS A 597 -2.87 -11.57 45.77
C HIS A 597 -3.41 -10.37 44.97
N GLU A 598 -3.73 -9.27 45.67
CA GLU A 598 -4.08 -8.00 45.06
C GLU A 598 -2.92 -7.49 44.18
N THR A 599 -3.23 -6.80 43.09
CA THR A 599 -2.23 -6.19 42.21
C THR A 599 -1.43 -5.15 42.96
N ASN A 600 -0.11 -5.35 43.04
CA ASN A 600 0.82 -4.47 43.75
C ASN A 600 1.82 -3.76 42.84
N VAL A 601 1.71 -3.92 41.53
CA VAL A 601 2.62 -3.35 40.55
C VAL A 601 2.01 -2.14 39.84
N ASN A 602 2.87 -1.24 39.36
CA ASN A 602 2.41 -0.07 38.63
C ASN A 602 2.08 -0.41 37.15
N ILE A 603 0.87 -0.91 36.93
CA ILE A 603 0.37 -1.17 35.58
C ILE A 603 -0.02 0.09 34.81
N SER A 604 0.11 1.29 35.39
CA SER A 604 -0.30 2.56 34.78
C SER A 604 0.80 3.25 33.96
N SER A 605 2.03 2.70 33.94
CA SER A 605 3.10 3.20 33.09
C SER A 605 2.70 3.18 31.61
N ARG A 606 3.18 4.15 30.84
CA ARG A 606 2.90 4.25 29.40
C ARG A 606 3.41 3.03 28.62
N ILE A 607 4.57 2.51 28.99
CA ILE A 607 5.17 1.32 28.36
C ILE A 607 5.31 0.27 29.45
N VAL A 608 4.64 -0.86 29.28
CA VAL A 608 4.67 -1.97 30.25
C VAL A 608 5.01 -3.27 29.53
N SER A 609 5.98 -4.01 30.06
CA SER A 609 6.28 -5.38 29.64
C SER A 609 5.97 -6.34 30.78
N TYR A 610 5.15 -7.33 30.50
CA TYR A 610 4.86 -8.45 31.40
C TYR A 610 5.80 -9.61 31.05
N ASP A 611 6.87 -9.75 31.82
CA ASP A 611 7.87 -10.81 31.63
C ASP A 611 7.42 -12.06 32.41
N ILE A 612 7.02 -13.10 31.68
CA ILE A 612 6.58 -14.40 32.21
C ILE A 612 7.55 -15.53 31.89
N TYR A 613 8.77 -15.21 31.48
CA TYR A 613 9.79 -16.22 31.13
C TYR A 613 10.03 -17.22 32.28
N LYS A 614 10.10 -16.73 33.51
CA LYS A 614 10.38 -17.55 34.69
C LYS A 614 9.14 -18.28 35.28
N LEU A 615 7.98 -18.12 34.67
CA LEU A 615 6.73 -18.70 35.21
C LEU A 615 6.69 -20.23 35.09
N GLY A 616 7.56 -20.84 34.31
CA GLY A 616 7.59 -22.28 34.07
C GLY A 616 6.45 -22.75 33.17
N LYS A 617 6.65 -23.93 32.56
CA LYS A 617 5.79 -24.44 31.48
C LYS A 617 4.31 -24.66 31.89
N GLN A 618 4.07 -25.01 33.16
CA GLN A 618 2.70 -25.30 33.66
C GLN A 618 1.86 -24.05 33.83
N LEU A 619 2.48 -22.92 34.24
CA LEU A 619 1.81 -21.64 34.47
C LEU A 619 1.83 -20.70 33.26
N LYS A 620 2.58 -21.02 32.20
CA LYS A 620 2.77 -20.10 31.08
C LYS A 620 1.45 -19.75 30.39
N THR A 621 0.59 -20.72 30.13
CA THR A 621 -0.73 -20.50 29.52
C THR A 621 -1.66 -19.72 30.45
N MET A 622 -1.67 -20.05 31.75
CA MET A 622 -2.42 -19.30 32.75
C MET A 622 -1.92 -17.86 32.84
N GLY A 623 -0.60 -17.64 32.87
CA GLY A 623 0.00 -16.31 32.86
C GLY A 623 -0.41 -15.50 31.65
N LEU A 624 -0.40 -16.10 30.45
CA LEU A 624 -0.88 -15.45 29.22
C LEU A 624 -2.34 -15.02 29.30
N LEU A 625 -3.23 -15.86 29.88
CA LEU A 625 -4.63 -15.52 30.09
C LEU A 625 -4.80 -14.34 31.08
N VAL A 626 -4.11 -14.40 32.23
CA VAL A 626 -4.17 -13.35 33.25
C VAL A 626 -3.65 -12.01 32.69
N ILE A 627 -2.54 -12.03 31.95
CA ILE A 627 -2.02 -10.82 31.32
C ILE A 627 -2.96 -10.30 30.26
N THR A 628 -3.58 -11.18 29.45
CA THR A 628 -4.58 -10.76 28.44
C THR A 628 -5.77 -10.07 29.13
N ASP A 629 -6.23 -10.59 30.25
CA ASP A 629 -7.29 -9.98 31.06
C ASP A 629 -6.87 -8.61 31.63
N ALA A 630 -5.65 -8.51 32.15
CA ALA A 630 -5.09 -7.24 32.62
C ALA A 630 -4.99 -6.20 31.48
N MET A 631 -4.65 -6.65 30.26
CA MET A 631 -4.65 -5.80 29.07
C MET A 631 -6.06 -5.33 28.70
N ILE A 632 -7.10 -6.19 28.81
CA ILE A 632 -8.50 -5.80 28.59
C ILE A 632 -8.92 -4.72 29.58
N ASN A 633 -8.57 -4.86 30.86
CA ASN A 633 -8.81 -3.85 31.87
C ASN A 633 -8.17 -2.51 31.49
N ARG A 634 -6.89 -2.50 31.12
CA ARG A 634 -6.17 -1.28 30.74
C ARG A 634 -6.73 -0.63 29.48
N VAL A 635 -7.04 -1.42 28.46
CA VAL A 635 -7.67 -0.93 27.21
C VAL A 635 -9.03 -0.28 27.51
N SER A 636 -9.82 -0.87 28.40
CA SER A 636 -11.12 -0.33 28.79
C SER A 636 -11.00 1.03 29.48
N ASP A 637 -10.03 1.17 30.38
CA ASP A 637 -9.71 2.42 31.08
C ASP A 637 -9.19 3.50 30.09
N ASN A 638 -8.26 3.12 29.21
CA ASN A 638 -7.70 4.01 28.18
C ASN A 638 -8.76 4.49 27.18
N PHE A 639 -9.66 3.61 26.76
CA PHE A 639 -10.77 3.97 25.86
C PHE A 639 -11.67 5.06 26.47
N LYS A 640 -12.01 4.96 27.75
CA LYS A 640 -12.76 6.01 28.48
C LYS A 640 -12.02 7.34 28.51
N LYS A 641 -10.69 7.30 28.58
CA LYS A 641 -9.81 8.49 28.55
C LYS A 641 -9.52 9.01 27.15
N GLY A 642 -10.06 8.37 26.10
CA GLY A 642 -9.78 8.69 24.70
C GLY A 642 -8.34 8.38 24.27
N LYS A 643 -7.63 7.52 24.99
CA LYS A 643 -6.23 7.17 24.76
C LYS A 643 -6.14 5.86 23.95
N ARG A 644 -5.24 5.84 22.97
CA ARG A 644 -4.94 4.67 22.17
C ARG A 644 -3.98 3.72 22.88
N THR A 645 -4.07 2.43 22.58
CA THR A 645 -3.23 1.39 23.17
C THR A 645 -2.68 0.46 22.09
N HIS A 646 -1.37 0.23 22.08
CA HIS A 646 -0.71 -0.78 21.27
C HIS A 646 -0.38 -2.01 22.11
N ILE A 647 -0.76 -3.19 21.62
CA ILE A 647 -0.61 -4.45 22.35
C ILE A 647 0.27 -5.39 21.54
N PHE A 648 1.31 -5.92 22.15
CA PHE A 648 2.20 -6.92 21.55
C PHE A 648 2.12 -8.20 22.36
N ILE A 649 1.74 -9.30 21.72
CA ILE A 649 1.64 -10.62 22.37
C ILE A 649 2.56 -11.57 21.61
N ASP A 650 3.69 -11.90 22.24
CA ASP A 650 4.63 -12.85 21.67
C ASP A 650 4.22 -14.29 21.99
N GLU A 651 4.63 -15.23 21.15
CA GLU A 651 4.30 -16.66 21.20
C GLU A 651 2.80 -16.94 21.36
N ILE A 652 1.97 -16.18 20.64
CA ILE A 652 0.51 -16.23 20.77
C ILE A 652 -0.08 -17.61 20.51
N HIS A 653 0.59 -18.47 19.74
CA HIS A 653 0.13 -19.81 19.40
C HIS A 653 -0.19 -20.66 20.65
N VAL A 654 0.48 -20.41 21.79
CA VAL A 654 0.24 -21.11 23.05
C VAL A 654 -1.21 -20.94 23.53
N LEU A 655 -1.86 -19.79 23.23
CA LEU A 655 -3.26 -19.57 23.60
C LEU A 655 -4.25 -20.38 22.77
N PHE A 656 -3.84 -20.88 21.60
CA PHE A 656 -4.67 -21.68 20.71
C PHE A 656 -4.48 -23.19 20.88
N GLU A 657 -3.64 -23.66 21.80
CA GLU A 657 -3.50 -25.07 22.14
C GLU A 657 -4.75 -25.63 22.87
N ASN A 658 -5.58 -24.74 23.43
CA ASN A 658 -6.80 -25.06 24.14
C ASN A 658 -7.99 -24.27 23.56
N GLU A 659 -9.13 -24.92 23.32
CA GLU A 659 -10.32 -24.33 22.71
C GLU A 659 -10.89 -23.15 23.50
N TYR A 660 -10.87 -23.22 24.83
CA TYR A 660 -11.44 -22.16 25.68
C TYR A 660 -10.53 -20.94 25.75
N SER A 661 -9.21 -21.14 25.84
CA SER A 661 -8.25 -20.04 25.73
C SER A 661 -8.36 -19.33 24.38
N ALA A 662 -8.52 -20.13 23.30
CA ALA A 662 -8.72 -19.61 21.94
C ALA A 662 -9.99 -18.77 21.85
N THR A 663 -11.10 -19.26 22.40
CA THR A 663 -12.40 -18.56 22.41
C THR A 663 -12.34 -17.26 23.23
N PHE A 664 -11.78 -17.31 24.43
CA PHE A 664 -11.57 -16.11 25.28
C PHE A 664 -10.70 -15.08 24.54
N PHE A 665 -9.58 -15.53 23.96
CA PHE A 665 -8.67 -14.63 23.26
C PHE A 665 -9.30 -14.03 21.99
N ASN A 666 -10.09 -14.80 21.25
CA ASN A 666 -10.85 -14.30 20.10
C ASN A 666 -11.85 -13.21 20.52
N SER A 667 -12.51 -13.39 21.67
CA SER A 667 -13.37 -12.35 22.26
C SER A 667 -12.57 -11.09 22.63
N ALA A 668 -11.44 -11.25 23.33
CA ALA A 668 -10.52 -10.16 23.67
C ALA A 668 -10.03 -9.39 22.43
N TRP A 669 -9.66 -10.10 21.37
CA TRP A 669 -9.20 -9.53 20.09
C TRP A 669 -10.25 -8.64 19.44
N ARG A 670 -11.51 -9.07 19.45
CA ARG A 670 -12.64 -8.26 18.97
C ARG A 670 -12.89 -7.02 19.82
N GLN A 671 -12.74 -7.14 21.15
CA GLN A 671 -12.89 -6.03 22.08
C GLN A 671 -11.79 -4.98 21.90
N PHE A 672 -10.53 -5.40 21.69
CA PHE A 672 -9.41 -4.49 21.41
C PHE A 672 -9.72 -3.58 20.22
N ARG A 673 -10.21 -4.15 19.10
CA ARG A 673 -10.59 -3.37 17.92
C ARG A 673 -11.67 -2.33 18.22
N LYS A 674 -12.72 -2.71 18.98
CA LYS A 674 -13.83 -1.81 19.33
C LYS A 674 -13.38 -0.65 20.24
N ARG A 675 -12.25 -0.79 20.94
CA ARG A 675 -11.77 0.13 21.96
C ARG A 675 -10.51 0.88 21.60
N ASN A 676 -10.30 1.11 20.31
CA ASN A 676 -9.15 1.86 19.81
C ASN A 676 -7.80 1.28 20.27
N ALA A 677 -7.73 -0.04 20.40
CA ALA A 677 -6.50 -0.76 20.71
C ALA A 677 -6.03 -1.55 19.47
N TYR A 678 -4.72 -1.54 19.24
CA TYR A 678 -4.06 -2.10 18.05
C TYR A 678 -3.22 -3.32 18.47
N PRO A 679 -3.82 -4.51 18.49
CA PRO A 679 -3.09 -5.72 18.85
C PRO A 679 -2.19 -6.20 17.71
N THR A 680 -1.01 -6.67 18.08
CA THR A 680 -0.02 -7.33 17.22
C THR A 680 0.29 -8.71 17.81
N ALA A 681 -0.15 -9.75 17.10
CA ALA A 681 0.13 -11.13 17.44
C ALA A 681 1.45 -11.57 16.80
N ILE A 682 2.35 -12.15 17.57
CA ILE A 682 3.67 -12.56 17.13
C ILE A 682 3.81 -14.07 17.34
N THR A 683 4.22 -14.82 16.32
CA THR A 683 4.44 -16.26 16.44
C THR A 683 5.46 -16.80 15.46
N GLN A 684 6.15 -17.86 15.87
CA GLN A 684 7.03 -18.67 15.02
C GLN A 684 6.37 -19.96 14.55
N ASN A 685 5.24 -20.36 15.13
CA ASN A 685 4.54 -21.62 14.84
C ASN A 685 3.23 -21.34 14.13
N VAL A 686 3.29 -21.13 12.83
CA VAL A 686 2.11 -20.82 12.01
C VAL A 686 1.19 -22.05 11.89
N GLN A 687 1.75 -23.24 11.85
CA GLN A 687 0.97 -24.49 11.76
C GLN A 687 0.02 -24.66 12.95
N TYR A 688 0.47 -24.40 14.18
CA TYR A 688 -0.40 -24.44 15.37
C TYR A 688 -1.50 -23.38 15.32
N LEU A 689 -1.16 -22.19 14.78
CA LEU A 689 -2.13 -21.13 14.59
C LEU A 689 -3.22 -21.54 13.58
N LEU A 690 -2.83 -22.11 12.46
CA LEU A 690 -3.76 -22.54 11.39
C LEU A 690 -4.58 -23.79 11.76
N ALA A 691 -4.16 -24.58 12.74
CA ALA A 691 -4.95 -25.69 13.26
C ALA A 691 -6.20 -25.23 14.04
N SER A 692 -6.21 -23.99 14.56
CA SER A 692 -7.36 -23.41 15.25
C SER A 692 -8.26 -22.64 14.28
N VAL A 693 -9.56 -22.92 14.30
CA VAL A 693 -10.57 -22.19 13.48
C VAL A 693 -10.62 -20.72 13.90
N ASP A 694 -10.56 -20.44 15.20
CA ASP A 694 -10.57 -19.06 15.74
C ASP A 694 -9.34 -18.29 15.25
N ALA A 695 -8.14 -18.87 15.37
CA ALA A 695 -6.91 -18.23 14.94
C ALA A 695 -6.86 -18.01 13.42
N THR A 696 -7.32 -18.99 12.63
CA THR A 696 -7.41 -18.85 11.17
C THR A 696 -8.38 -17.72 10.79
N THR A 697 -9.51 -17.61 11.49
CA THR A 697 -10.47 -16.52 11.28
C THR A 697 -9.87 -15.16 11.65
N MET A 698 -9.13 -15.07 12.75
CA MET A 698 -8.43 -13.84 13.15
C MET A 698 -7.38 -13.42 12.12
N LEU A 699 -6.58 -14.38 11.62
CA LEU A 699 -5.54 -14.13 10.62
C LEU A 699 -6.12 -13.68 9.28
N SER A 700 -7.16 -14.38 8.77
CA SER A 700 -7.80 -14.05 7.50
C SER A 700 -8.47 -12.67 7.51
N ASN A 701 -9.05 -12.28 8.65
CA ASN A 701 -9.68 -10.98 8.84
C ASN A 701 -8.69 -9.84 9.14
N SER A 702 -7.41 -10.15 9.39
CA SER A 702 -6.39 -9.12 9.64
C SER A 702 -5.92 -8.50 8.32
N GLU A 703 -6.03 -7.19 8.22
CA GLU A 703 -5.61 -6.44 7.03
C GLU A 703 -4.12 -6.08 7.04
N PHE A 704 -3.42 -6.30 8.16
CA PHE A 704 -1.99 -6.07 8.26
C PHE A 704 -1.26 -7.31 8.77
N ILE A 705 -0.42 -7.90 7.90
CA ILE A 705 0.35 -9.10 8.23
C ILE A 705 1.78 -8.93 7.69
N VAL A 706 2.76 -9.06 8.56
CA VAL A 706 4.18 -9.12 8.20
C VAL A 706 4.61 -10.58 8.23
N MET A 707 5.05 -11.08 7.09
CA MET A 707 5.53 -12.45 6.90
C MET A 707 7.03 -12.41 6.59
N LEU A 708 7.84 -12.82 7.53
CA LEU A 708 9.27 -13.08 7.34
C LEU A 708 9.46 -14.50 6.76
N ASN A 709 10.69 -15.02 6.78
CA ASN A 709 10.94 -16.40 6.32
C ASN A 709 10.03 -17.41 7.01
N GLN A 710 9.41 -18.32 6.23
CA GLN A 710 8.45 -19.29 6.69
C GLN A 710 8.96 -20.72 6.47
N ALA A 711 8.56 -21.66 7.35
CA ALA A 711 8.82 -23.07 7.18
C ALA A 711 8.10 -23.63 5.93
N SER A 712 8.64 -24.70 5.33
CA SER A 712 8.08 -25.26 4.10
C SER A 712 6.66 -25.78 4.25
N ALA A 713 6.30 -26.32 5.42
CA ALA A 713 4.94 -26.74 5.73
C ALA A 713 3.95 -25.58 5.75
N ASP A 714 4.31 -24.49 6.44
CA ASP A 714 3.45 -23.32 6.66
C ASP A 714 3.18 -22.54 5.38
N ARG A 715 4.16 -22.53 4.44
CA ARG A 715 4.07 -21.75 3.18
C ARG A 715 2.88 -22.14 2.32
N LYS A 716 2.57 -23.45 2.22
CA LYS A 716 1.45 -23.90 1.40
C LYS A 716 0.12 -23.40 1.97
N GLU A 717 -0.11 -23.60 3.25
CA GLU A 717 -1.34 -23.20 3.92
C GLU A 717 -1.53 -21.67 3.93
N LEU A 718 -0.46 -20.91 4.22
CA LEU A 718 -0.47 -19.45 4.12
C LEU A 718 -0.72 -18.98 2.69
N GLY A 719 -0.14 -19.65 1.70
CA GLY A 719 -0.33 -19.35 0.29
C GLY A 719 -1.78 -19.47 -0.15
N GLU A 720 -2.44 -20.53 0.28
CA GLU A 720 -3.87 -20.79 -0.01
C GLU A 720 -4.77 -19.80 0.76
N LEU A 721 -4.51 -19.58 2.06
CA LEU A 721 -5.32 -18.70 2.90
C LEU A 721 -5.25 -17.22 2.48
N LEU A 722 -4.07 -16.74 2.09
CA LEU A 722 -3.80 -15.33 1.80
C LEU A 722 -3.67 -15.03 0.29
N ASN A 723 -3.91 -16.03 -0.58
CA ASN A 723 -3.78 -15.95 -2.03
C ASN A 723 -2.38 -15.44 -2.47
N ILE A 724 -1.32 -16.00 -1.91
CA ILE A 724 0.07 -15.61 -2.22
C ILE A 724 0.52 -16.31 -3.51
N SER A 725 0.95 -15.53 -4.52
CA SER A 725 1.49 -16.10 -5.77
C SER A 725 2.81 -16.84 -5.55
N LYS A 726 3.16 -17.75 -6.47
CA LYS A 726 4.45 -18.47 -6.42
C LYS A 726 5.67 -17.52 -6.41
N LEU A 727 5.58 -16.40 -7.10
CA LEU A 727 6.64 -15.40 -7.14
C LEU A 727 6.73 -14.64 -5.82
N GLN A 728 5.59 -14.22 -5.26
CA GLN A 728 5.54 -13.61 -3.93
C GLN A 728 6.03 -14.59 -2.85
N MET A 729 5.69 -15.88 -2.97
CA MET A 729 6.15 -16.93 -2.05
C MET A 729 7.68 -17.01 -1.97
N SER A 730 8.41 -16.67 -3.05
CA SER A 730 9.88 -16.67 -3.04
C SER A 730 10.48 -15.69 -2.03
N TYR A 731 9.78 -14.60 -1.69
CA TYR A 731 10.23 -13.61 -0.72
C TYR A 731 10.12 -14.06 0.75
N ILE A 732 9.37 -15.13 1.01
CA ILE A 732 9.27 -15.77 2.34
C ILE A 732 9.85 -17.17 2.35
N THR A 733 10.61 -17.54 1.29
CA THR A 733 11.28 -18.83 1.12
C THR A 733 12.78 -18.64 1.13
N ASN A 734 13.47 -19.07 2.18
CA ASN A 734 14.90 -18.92 2.35
C ASN A 734 15.38 -17.46 2.17
N SER A 735 14.55 -16.52 2.58
CA SER A 735 14.86 -15.10 2.53
C SER A 735 15.89 -14.72 3.60
N ASP A 736 16.67 -13.65 3.32
CA ASP A 736 17.57 -13.05 4.30
C ASP A 736 16.80 -12.55 5.53
N ILE A 737 17.54 -12.41 6.66
CA ILE A 737 16.97 -11.84 7.90
C ILE A 737 16.45 -10.43 7.62
N GLY A 738 15.24 -10.15 8.07
CA GLY A 738 14.57 -8.86 7.86
C GLY A 738 13.96 -8.69 6.46
N CYS A 739 13.90 -9.76 5.65
CA CYS A 739 13.21 -9.75 4.35
C CYS A 739 11.92 -10.55 4.41
N GLY A 740 10.92 -10.17 3.62
CA GLY A 740 9.65 -10.87 3.63
C GLY A 740 8.57 -10.23 2.77
N LEU A 741 7.31 -10.49 3.14
CA LEU A 741 6.10 -9.91 2.54
C LEU A 741 5.29 -9.16 3.59
N ILE A 742 4.75 -8.01 3.21
CA ILE A 742 3.76 -7.25 3.98
C ILE A 742 2.43 -7.33 3.25
N ARG A 743 1.39 -7.81 3.94
CA ARG A 743 0.00 -7.60 3.55
C ARG A 743 -0.48 -6.29 4.15
N TYR A 744 -1.01 -5.41 3.31
CA TYR A 744 -1.63 -4.14 3.69
C TYR A 744 -2.97 -4.00 2.95
N GLY A 745 -4.06 -4.24 3.65
CA GLY A 745 -5.37 -4.41 3.03
C GLY A 745 -5.39 -5.61 2.08
N SER A 746 -5.68 -5.36 0.82
CA SER A 746 -5.62 -6.37 -0.25
C SER A 746 -4.25 -6.54 -0.89
N SER A 747 -3.28 -5.69 -0.55
CA SER A 747 -1.98 -5.61 -1.20
C SER A 747 -0.95 -6.49 -0.52
N LEU A 748 -0.12 -7.18 -1.32
CA LEU A 748 1.03 -7.96 -0.86
C LEU A 748 2.31 -7.35 -1.45
N VAL A 749 3.14 -6.74 -0.60
CA VAL A 749 4.34 -6.02 -1.02
C VAL A 749 5.58 -6.71 -0.45
N PRO A 750 6.55 -7.10 -1.28
CA PRO A 750 7.82 -7.62 -0.79
C PRO A 750 8.68 -6.51 -0.19
N PHE A 751 9.34 -6.80 0.93
CA PHE A 751 10.12 -5.81 1.66
C PHE A 751 11.49 -6.32 2.11
N VAL A 752 12.39 -5.37 2.32
CA VAL A 752 13.71 -5.56 2.92
C VAL A 752 13.86 -4.55 4.05
N ASN A 753 14.09 -5.02 5.25
CA ASN A 753 14.39 -4.17 6.40
C ASN A 753 15.75 -4.54 6.99
N LYS A 754 16.77 -3.70 6.75
CA LYS A 754 18.12 -3.85 7.29
C LYS A 754 18.44 -2.60 8.12
N PHE A 755 18.43 -2.75 9.44
CA PHE A 755 18.75 -1.66 10.37
C PHE A 755 20.26 -1.51 10.54
N PRO A 756 20.82 -0.29 10.68
CA PRO A 756 22.27 -0.06 10.84
C PRO A 756 22.80 -0.65 12.16
N LYS A 757 23.80 -1.54 12.07
CA LYS A 757 24.34 -2.26 13.24
C LYS A 757 25.16 -1.41 14.20
N ASN A 758 25.66 -0.27 13.77
CA ASN A 758 26.53 0.63 14.53
C ASN A 758 25.76 1.59 15.46
N THR A 759 24.46 1.42 15.66
CA THR A 759 23.61 2.29 16.47
C THR A 759 23.34 1.71 17.86
N LYS A 760 23.05 2.57 18.83
CA LYS A 760 22.58 2.15 20.17
C LYS A 760 21.23 1.43 20.07
N LEU A 761 20.35 1.89 19.20
CA LEU A 761 19.05 1.27 18.95
C LEU A 761 19.21 -0.17 18.46
N TYR A 762 20.13 -0.46 17.52
CA TYR A 762 20.38 -1.84 17.09
C TYR A 762 20.77 -2.74 18.25
N LYS A 763 21.66 -2.28 19.13
CA LYS A 763 22.11 -3.05 20.31
C LYS A 763 20.98 -3.33 21.31
N LEU A 764 19.99 -2.44 21.42
CA LEU A 764 18.82 -2.66 22.25
C LEU A 764 17.81 -3.63 21.62
N MET A 765 17.74 -3.64 20.29
CA MET A 765 16.77 -4.46 19.54
C MET A 765 17.29 -5.86 19.22
N THR A 766 18.61 -6.05 19.10
CA THR A 766 19.19 -7.36 18.75
C THR A 766 19.01 -8.37 19.89
N THR A 767 18.72 -9.61 19.50
CA THR A 767 18.71 -10.77 20.42
C THR A 767 19.92 -11.68 20.23
N LYS A 768 20.84 -11.32 19.30
CA LYS A 768 22.02 -12.13 19.01
C LYS A 768 23.09 -11.91 20.08
N PRO A 769 23.60 -12.98 20.73
CA PRO A 769 24.73 -12.88 21.62
C PRO A 769 25.97 -12.39 20.85
N GLY A 770 26.54 -11.25 21.27
CA GLY A 770 27.80 -10.73 20.70
C GLY A 770 27.67 -9.66 19.60
N ASP A 771 26.44 -9.29 19.20
CA ASP A 771 26.20 -8.13 18.31
C ASP A 771 26.05 -6.83 19.09
#